data_2ddcb32819ed71e836677086460e664d
#
_entry.id   2ddcb32819ed71e836677086460e664d
#
_cell.length_a   1.000
_cell.length_b   1.000
_cell.length_c   1.000
_cell.angle_alpha   90.00
_cell.angle_beta   90.00
_cell.angle_gamma   90.00
#
_symmetry.space_group_name_H-M   'P 1'
#
loop_
_entity.id
_entity.type
_entity.pdbx_description
1 polymer ?
#
loop_
_entity_poly.entity_id
_entity_poly.type
_entity_poly.pdbx_seq_one_letter_code
_entity_poly.pdbx_strand_id
1 'polypeptide(L)'
;MKTRKFLALALALIMAFAMIPVASLAENVDGLVNEAAAMRKLDNAWAALDAAEADALAQGMSRTEVINAVYNAALNLNTVDKDSFSDFTKDGFYFTVDGMYCAYNYRLRNELNTDCAPVEEGVVLTKGNGKKSALKDAESPNVFLIAPYYGHDSTFTDQYKREAQSIAEATGGEYLLIQSTSATGPAIAENFPDKGVVIFDSHGSQSGTSSYLCLTTNSGITQEDYNNGWAVRSGSAAWIDGRYIENHTPDTLSNCFVWMAICEGMKRQGQGTTGYALLRAGAGVVYGYSQSVTFVGDYMYEATFWNAMKNADDPATVADAFNLMAETHGLPDPRGDAWPIVMSEDDPFPANPDSAQTVNSQWTLFGNPEPVDITGFSLQQNAVEMYIGRTAEINFVRQPENANNYELVWTSSNESVATVTGNKRRATVTGISAGTATITCTVMVNGSVFGTATCEATVNIDTSLFDSLNVAGGSLQFGTSQPYGFEAVTEGDRFLAKSNNAGVGNSTASVSTTVQMSAGDTLTFDYFYSSESNYDWYRFKANGTEVQKLSGNTNSAWATYTYTAAADGAYTFEWSYSKDSSVNRGDDCVKIDNVAFSGDAGMANGDVDGDGIVSVSDALLAMRGAMGTIILTASQLAHADLDGDGTVTASDALAIMRMAMNG
;
A
#
# COMPACT_ATOMS: atom_id res chain seq x y z
N MET A 1 -35.97 -8.70 38.73
CA MET A 1 -35.80 -7.83 37.55
C MET A 1 -34.47 -7.99 36.81
N LYS A 2 -33.41 -8.54 37.39
CA LYS A 2 -32.10 -8.73 36.71
C LYS A 2 -32.04 -9.94 35.77
N THR A 3 -32.80 -11.00 36.02
CA THR A 3 -32.82 -12.23 35.21
C THR A 3 -33.55 -12.09 33.86
N ARG A 4 -34.50 -11.18 33.74
CA ARG A 4 -35.22 -10.96 32.45
C ARG A 4 -34.42 -10.15 31.42
N LYS A 5 -33.46 -9.32 31.88
CA LYS A 5 -32.56 -8.56 30.96
C LYS A 5 -31.46 -9.43 30.36
N PHE A 6 -31.00 -10.45 31.11
CA PHE A 6 -30.00 -11.41 30.61
C PHE A 6 -30.60 -12.35 29.55
N LEU A 7 -31.87 -12.74 29.73
CA LEU A 7 -32.54 -13.63 28.76
C LEU A 7 -32.86 -12.89 27.43
N ALA A 8 -33.20 -11.60 27.52
CA ALA A 8 -33.44 -10.79 26.32
C ALA A 8 -32.15 -10.48 25.54
N LEU A 9 -31.02 -10.30 26.24
CA LEU A 9 -29.73 -10.09 25.60
C LEU A 9 -29.21 -11.38 24.95
N ALA A 10 -29.40 -12.53 25.61
CA ALA A 10 -29.04 -13.84 25.04
C ALA A 10 -29.91 -14.20 23.82
N LEU A 11 -31.23 -13.88 23.84
CA LEU A 11 -32.09 -14.08 22.67
C LEU A 11 -31.77 -13.13 21.52
N ALA A 12 -31.37 -11.89 21.80
CA ALA A 12 -30.94 -10.94 20.78
C ALA A 12 -29.61 -11.36 20.13
N LEU A 13 -28.67 -11.91 20.91
CA LEU A 13 -27.42 -12.49 20.37
C LEU A 13 -27.68 -13.73 19.51
N ILE A 14 -28.61 -14.61 19.94
CA ILE A 14 -28.99 -15.81 19.17
C ILE A 14 -29.75 -15.43 17.89
N MET A 15 -30.58 -14.37 17.90
CA MET A 15 -31.24 -13.88 16.68
C MET A 15 -30.29 -13.12 15.74
N ALA A 16 -29.24 -12.47 16.25
CA ALA A 16 -28.22 -11.86 15.42
C ALA A 16 -27.36 -12.91 14.70
N PHE A 17 -27.07 -14.05 15.37
CA PHE A 17 -26.40 -15.19 14.72
C PHE A 17 -27.29 -15.94 13.70
N ALA A 18 -28.61 -15.86 13.82
CA ALA A 18 -29.54 -16.54 12.91
C ALA A 18 -29.85 -15.75 11.62
N MET A 19 -29.30 -14.53 11.46
CA MET A 19 -29.47 -13.72 10.25
C MET A 19 -28.20 -13.60 9.41
N ILE A 20 -27.12 -14.28 9.77
CA ILE A 20 -25.97 -14.44 8.87
C ILE A 20 -26.34 -15.52 7.85
N PRO A 21 -26.34 -15.24 6.54
CA PRO A 21 -26.61 -16.27 5.55
C PRO A 21 -25.64 -17.43 5.72
N VAL A 22 -26.16 -18.66 5.76
CA VAL A 22 -25.35 -19.88 5.91
C VAL A 22 -24.26 -19.96 4.83
N ALA A 23 -24.48 -19.36 3.68
CA ALA A 23 -23.48 -19.22 2.61
C ALA A 23 -22.25 -18.38 3.04
N SER A 24 -22.44 -17.25 3.75
CA SER A 24 -21.31 -16.42 4.20
C SER A 24 -20.50 -17.04 5.33
N LEU A 25 -21.11 -17.92 6.12
CA LEU A 25 -20.40 -18.73 7.12
C LEU A 25 -19.60 -19.87 6.46
N ALA A 26 -20.13 -20.46 5.39
CA ALA A 26 -19.44 -21.53 4.65
C ALA A 26 -18.22 -20.97 3.87
N GLU A 27 -18.36 -19.83 3.20
CA GLU A 27 -17.24 -19.15 2.51
C GLU A 27 -16.13 -18.74 3.48
N ASN A 28 -16.48 -18.19 4.65
CA ASN A 28 -15.48 -17.85 5.67
C ASN A 28 -14.78 -19.09 6.26
N VAL A 29 -15.50 -20.20 6.43
CA VAL A 29 -14.91 -21.45 6.93
C VAL A 29 -14.00 -22.08 5.88
N ASP A 30 -14.41 -22.11 4.62
CA ASP A 30 -13.58 -22.62 3.51
C ASP A 30 -12.33 -21.76 3.28
N GLY A 31 -12.45 -20.44 3.38
CA GLY A 31 -11.32 -19.51 3.33
C GLY A 31 -10.31 -19.79 4.44
N LEU A 32 -10.76 -19.88 5.69
CA LEU A 32 -9.90 -20.18 6.84
C LEU A 32 -9.26 -21.58 6.77
N VAL A 33 -9.96 -22.57 6.23
CA VAL A 33 -9.41 -23.92 6.02
C VAL A 33 -8.33 -23.91 4.94
N ASN A 34 -8.53 -23.15 3.86
CA ASN A 34 -7.55 -23.00 2.78
C ASN A 34 -6.30 -22.25 3.26
N GLU A 35 -6.46 -21.15 3.99
CA GLU A 35 -5.36 -20.40 4.59
C GLU A 35 -4.56 -21.28 5.56
N ALA A 36 -5.22 -21.98 6.48
CA ALA A 36 -4.56 -22.89 7.41
C ALA A 36 -3.83 -24.05 6.70
N ALA A 37 -4.29 -24.46 5.52
CA ALA A 37 -3.60 -25.46 4.71
C ALA A 37 -2.34 -24.88 4.02
N ALA A 38 -2.41 -23.66 3.50
CA ALA A 38 -1.29 -22.98 2.91
C ALA A 38 -0.20 -22.66 3.94
N MET A 39 -0.59 -22.13 5.12
CA MET A 39 0.34 -21.87 6.22
C MET A 39 1.04 -23.14 6.71
N ARG A 40 0.34 -24.29 6.78
CA ARG A 40 0.98 -25.58 7.09
C ARG A 40 2.00 -26.01 6.05
N LYS A 41 1.79 -25.74 4.75
CA LYS A 41 2.79 -26.05 3.72
C LYS A 41 4.03 -25.17 3.91
N LEU A 42 3.82 -23.90 4.23
CA LEU A 42 4.89 -22.95 4.55
C LEU A 42 5.70 -23.44 5.77
N ASP A 43 5.04 -23.82 6.86
CA ASP A 43 5.69 -24.35 8.06
C ASP A 43 6.47 -25.64 7.79
N ASN A 44 5.91 -26.56 7.00
CA ASN A 44 6.59 -27.79 6.62
C ASN A 44 7.82 -27.54 5.74
N ALA A 45 7.74 -26.59 4.84
CA ALA A 45 8.89 -26.18 4.03
C ALA A 45 10.00 -25.65 4.93
N TRP A 46 9.67 -24.72 5.84
CA TRP A 46 10.66 -24.17 6.78
C TRP A 46 11.24 -25.22 7.71
N ALA A 47 10.47 -26.15 8.25
CA ALA A 47 10.99 -27.24 9.07
C ALA A 47 12.05 -28.10 8.33
N ALA A 48 11.87 -28.31 7.03
CA ALA A 48 12.87 -29.03 6.23
C ALA A 48 14.15 -28.20 6.00
N LEU A 49 14.02 -26.88 5.84
CA LEU A 49 15.17 -25.98 5.71
C LEU A 49 15.94 -25.85 7.02
N ASP A 50 15.24 -25.73 8.14
CA ASP A 50 15.82 -25.68 9.48
C ASP A 50 16.60 -26.98 9.79
N ALA A 51 16.07 -28.13 9.38
CA ALA A 51 16.78 -29.41 9.53
C ALA A 51 18.06 -29.47 8.67
N ALA A 52 18.00 -28.98 7.43
CA ALA A 52 19.19 -28.94 6.55
C ALA A 52 20.25 -27.97 7.07
N GLU A 53 19.86 -26.84 7.62
CA GLU A 53 20.76 -25.89 8.28
C GLU A 53 21.43 -26.52 9.51
N ALA A 54 20.64 -27.13 10.39
CA ALA A 54 21.15 -27.76 11.60
C ALA A 54 22.14 -28.90 11.28
N ASP A 55 21.83 -29.73 10.28
CA ASP A 55 22.72 -30.80 9.84
C ASP A 55 24.05 -30.27 9.28
N ALA A 56 24.01 -29.21 8.49
CA ALA A 56 25.19 -28.58 7.91
C ALA A 56 26.08 -27.93 9.00
N LEU A 57 25.46 -27.23 9.96
CA LEU A 57 26.16 -26.64 11.10
C LEU A 57 26.78 -27.72 12.00
N ALA A 58 26.08 -28.82 12.26
CA ALA A 58 26.60 -29.95 13.05
C ALA A 58 27.81 -30.65 12.40
N GLN A 59 27.90 -30.59 11.07
CA GLN A 59 29.05 -31.07 10.31
C GLN A 59 30.21 -30.08 10.26
N GLY A 60 30.08 -28.89 10.85
CA GLY A 60 31.11 -27.86 10.87
C GLY A 60 31.35 -27.20 9.50
N MET A 61 30.34 -27.18 8.65
CA MET A 61 30.40 -26.56 7.33
C MET A 61 30.60 -25.04 7.44
N SER A 62 31.33 -24.49 6.48
CA SER A 62 31.50 -23.04 6.36
C SER A 62 30.17 -22.34 6.04
N ARG A 63 30.07 -21.03 6.29
CA ARG A 63 28.93 -20.21 5.97
C ARG A 63 28.36 -20.47 4.56
N THR A 64 29.23 -20.45 3.55
CA THR A 64 28.82 -20.69 2.14
C THR A 64 28.30 -22.10 1.94
N GLU A 65 28.89 -23.11 2.60
CA GLU A 65 28.40 -24.48 2.50
C GLU A 65 27.06 -24.68 3.19
N VAL A 66 26.83 -24.03 4.34
CA VAL A 66 25.51 -24.05 5.02
C VAL A 66 24.46 -23.39 4.13
N ILE A 67 24.72 -22.18 3.59
CA ILE A 67 23.79 -21.52 2.68
C ILE A 67 23.46 -22.41 1.47
N ASN A 68 24.48 -23.06 0.88
CA ASN A 68 24.28 -23.99 -0.24
C ASN A 68 23.47 -25.24 0.16
N ALA A 69 23.67 -25.77 1.36
CA ALA A 69 22.92 -26.92 1.86
C ALA A 69 21.42 -26.57 2.00
N VAL A 70 21.12 -25.42 2.58
CA VAL A 70 19.73 -24.93 2.73
C VAL A 70 19.11 -24.62 1.37
N TYR A 71 19.84 -23.98 0.46
CA TYR A 71 19.40 -23.73 -0.90
C TYR A 71 19.03 -25.02 -1.64
N ASN A 72 19.90 -26.02 -1.59
CA ASN A 72 19.62 -27.32 -2.21
C ASN A 72 18.45 -28.04 -1.56
N ALA A 73 18.26 -27.91 -0.23
CA ALA A 73 17.09 -28.43 0.45
C ALA A 73 15.80 -27.77 -0.07
N ALA A 74 15.80 -26.43 -0.22
CA ALA A 74 14.68 -25.70 -0.78
C ALA A 74 14.35 -26.14 -2.21
N LEU A 75 15.35 -26.30 -3.08
CA LEU A 75 15.16 -26.79 -4.45
C LEU A 75 14.50 -28.19 -4.54
N ASN A 76 14.67 -29.01 -3.51
CA ASN A 76 14.10 -30.36 -3.47
C ASN A 76 12.66 -30.41 -2.93
N LEU A 77 12.13 -29.31 -2.40
CA LEU A 77 10.74 -29.25 -1.95
C LEU A 77 9.78 -29.03 -3.13
N ASN A 78 8.67 -29.78 -3.12
CA ASN A 78 7.65 -29.66 -4.16
C ASN A 78 6.76 -28.42 -4.01
N THR A 79 6.75 -27.82 -2.82
CA THR A 79 5.97 -26.62 -2.48
C THR A 79 6.75 -25.32 -2.75
N VAL A 80 8.04 -25.42 -3.04
CA VAL A 80 8.88 -24.28 -3.39
C VAL A 80 8.84 -24.07 -4.89
N ASP A 81 8.56 -22.85 -5.32
CA ASP A 81 8.66 -22.43 -6.71
C ASP A 81 10.14 -22.31 -7.07
N LYS A 82 10.61 -23.23 -7.90
CA LYS A 82 12.03 -23.33 -8.28
C LYS A 82 12.52 -22.16 -9.12
N ASP A 83 11.60 -21.47 -9.74
CA ASP A 83 11.88 -20.33 -10.61
C ASP A 83 11.81 -19.00 -9.83
N SER A 84 11.46 -19.04 -8.53
CA SER A 84 11.35 -17.87 -7.66
C SER A 84 12.63 -17.48 -6.92
N PHE A 85 13.70 -18.27 -7.04
CA PHE A 85 14.96 -17.98 -6.35
C PHE A 85 15.63 -16.73 -6.91
N SER A 86 15.99 -15.80 -6.02
CA SER A 86 16.90 -14.69 -6.36
C SER A 86 18.32 -15.20 -6.54
N ASP A 87 19.16 -14.37 -7.15
CA ASP A 87 20.59 -14.60 -7.17
C ASP A 87 21.14 -14.80 -5.75
N PHE A 88 22.09 -15.73 -5.64
CA PHE A 88 22.73 -16.06 -4.37
C PHE A 88 23.50 -14.85 -3.85
N THR A 89 23.11 -14.31 -2.69
CA THR A 89 23.87 -13.27 -2.00
C THR A 89 24.86 -13.91 -1.03
N LYS A 90 25.85 -13.13 -0.56
CA LYS A 90 26.79 -13.63 0.47
C LYS A 90 26.09 -13.99 1.79
N ASP A 91 24.87 -13.50 2.02
CA ASP A 91 24.13 -13.65 3.27
C ASP A 91 22.95 -14.62 3.15
N GLY A 92 22.47 -14.95 1.91
CA GLY A 92 21.36 -15.84 1.72
C GLY A 92 20.63 -15.66 0.38
N PHE A 93 19.35 -16.01 0.33
CA PHE A 93 18.52 -16.00 -0.88
C PHE A 93 17.05 -15.77 -0.57
N TYR A 94 16.30 -15.28 -1.55
CA TYR A 94 14.83 -15.18 -1.54
C TYR A 94 14.23 -16.31 -2.36
N PHE A 95 13.02 -16.72 -2.03
CA PHE A 95 12.24 -17.76 -2.74
C PHE A 95 10.75 -17.66 -2.38
N THR A 96 9.89 -18.41 -3.06
CA THR A 96 8.47 -18.50 -2.70
C THR A 96 8.04 -19.94 -2.40
N VAL A 97 7.07 -20.08 -1.51
CA VAL A 97 6.38 -21.32 -1.19
C VAL A 97 4.90 -21.13 -1.48
N ASP A 98 4.39 -21.80 -2.53
CA ASP A 98 3.01 -21.59 -3.01
C ASP A 98 2.67 -20.07 -3.20
N GLY A 99 3.59 -19.28 -3.76
CA GLY A 99 3.44 -17.85 -3.97
C GLY A 99 3.72 -16.96 -2.74
N MET A 100 3.91 -17.53 -1.56
CA MET A 100 4.25 -16.79 -0.33
C MET A 100 5.74 -16.46 -0.30
N TYR A 101 6.08 -15.19 -0.13
CA TYR A 101 7.46 -14.71 -0.10
C TYR A 101 8.24 -15.19 1.12
N CYS A 102 9.45 -15.69 0.90
CA CYS A 102 10.36 -16.22 1.90
C CYS A 102 11.78 -15.71 1.67
N ALA A 103 12.56 -15.62 2.74
CA ALA A 103 13.99 -15.30 2.66
C ALA A 103 14.80 -16.08 3.69
N TYR A 104 15.84 -16.76 3.23
CA TYR A 104 16.85 -17.33 4.12
C TYR A 104 18.00 -16.32 4.26
N ASN A 105 18.32 -15.94 5.48
CA ASN A 105 19.45 -15.06 5.78
C ASN A 105 20.30 -15.67 6.90
N TYR A 106 21.48 -16.19 6.51
CA TYR A 106 22.41 -16.86 7.43
C TYR A 106 22.88 -15.95 8.56
N ARG A 107 23.17 -14.67 8.25
CA ARG A 107 23.68 -13.72 9.24
C ARG A 107 22.66 -13.49 10.36
N LEU A 108 21.43 -13.18 10.00
CA LEU A 108 20.36 -12.94 11.00
C LEU A 108 20.02 -14.20 11.82
N ARG A 109 20.29 -15.39 11.28
CA ARG A 109 19.97 -16.67 11.95
C ARG A 109 21.11 -17.21 12.80
N ASN A 110 22.36 -17.00 12.40
CA ASN A 110 23.51 -17.71 12.95
C ASN A 110 24.61 -16.79 13.49
N GLU A 111 24.63 -15.52 13.14
CA GLU A 111 25.67 -14.56 13.52
C GLU A 111 25.15 -13.44 14.44
N LEU A 112 23.91 -13.57 14.96
CA LEU A 112 23.43 -12.67 15.99
C LEU A 112 24.28 -12.82 17.26
N ASN A 113 24.58 -11.69 17.89
CA ASN A 113 25.23 -11.68 19.19
C ASN A 113 24.20 -11.98 20.28
N THR A 114 23.94 -13.26 20.54
CA THR A 114 22.92 -13.75 21.50
C THR A 114 23.43 -13.79 22.95
N ASP A 115 24.66 -13.33 23.22
CA ASP A 115 25.20 -13.24 24.59
C ASP A 115 24.58 -12.04 25.36
N CYS A 116 23.26 -12.09 25.48
CA CYS A 116 22.44 -11.08 26.14
C CYS A 116 21.73 -11.67 27.38
N ALA A 117 21.42 -10.82 28.33
CA ALA A 117 20.65 -11.22 29.49
C ALA A 117 19.22 -11.61 29.08
N PRO A 118 18.61 -12.66 29.67
CA PRO A 118 17.22 -12.97 29.45
C PRO A 118 16.32 -11.76 29.74
N VAL A 119 15.42 -11.45 28.85
CA VAL A 119 14.45 -10.35 29.00
C VAL A 119 13.07 -10.95 29.18
N GLU A 120 12.29 -10.38 30.09
CA GLU A 120 10.88 -10.72 30.18
C GLU A 120 10.19 -10.34 28.88
N GLU A 121 9.61 -11.31 28.21
CA GLU A 121 8.75 -11.06 27.05
C GLU A 121 7.53 -10.26 27.49
N GLY A 122 7.11 -9.31 26.66
CA GLY A 122 5.88 -8.62 26.99
C GLY A 122 5.66 -7.28 26.32
N VAL A 123 4.52 -6.74 26.67
CA VAL A 123 4.10 -5.38 26.40
C VAL A 123 4.22 -4.60 27.70
N VAL A 124 5.04 -3.56 27.71
CA VAL A 124 5.23 -2.73 28.90
C VAL A 124 4.61 -1.37 28.64
N LEU A 125 3.66 -0.98 29.49
CA LEU A 125 3.04 0.35 29.49
C LEU A 125 3.49 1.09 30.76
N THR A 126 4.18 2.21 30.57
CA THR A 126 4.63 3.08 31.67
C THR A 126 3.99 4.46 31.49
N LYS A 127 3.40 4.99 32.55
CA LYS A 127 2.86 6.36 32.55
C LYS A 127 3.97 7.37 32.84
N GLY A 128 4.09 8.36 31.98
CA GLY A 128 4.95 9.52 32.24
C GLY A 128 4.43 10.33 33.42
N ASN A 129 5.36 10.75 34.29
CA ASN A 129 5.06 11.62 35.47
C ASN A 129 5.41 13.09 35.22
N GLY A 130 5.74 13.45 33.97
CA GLY A 130 6.16 14.79 33.57
C GLY A 130 5.04 15.82 33.62
N LYS A 131 5.42 17.10 33.68
CA LYS A 131 4.49 18.21 33.45
C LYS A 131 4.06 18.14 31.97
N LYS A 132 2.75 18.20 31.73
CA LYS A 132 2.24 18.36 30.36
C LYS A 132 2.78 19.67 29.80
N SER A 133 3.68 19.57 28.85
CA SER A 133 4.03 20.66 27.96
C SER A 133 3.04 20.68 26.79
N ALA A 134 2.72 21.84 26.25
CA ALA A 134 1.81 21.92 25.11
C ALA A 134 2.50 21.34 23.88
N LEU A 135 1.95 20.26 23.35
CA LEU A 135 2.35 19.70 22.06
C LEU A 135 1.99 20.69 20.95
N LYS A 136 2.76 20.71 19.88
CA LYS A 136 2.44 21.54 18.71
C LYS A 136 2.01 20.68 17.52
N ASP A 137 2.93 19.95 16.92
CA ASP A 137 2.65 19.19 15.69
C ASP A 137 2.31 17.73 15.99
N ALA A 138 2.86 17.15 17.07
CA ALA A 138 2.41 15.86 17.58
C ALA A 138 0.98 15.96 18.14
N GLU A 139 0.07 15.17 17.62
CA GLU A 139 -1.34 15.16 18.06
C GLU A 139 -1.55 14.36 19.35
N SER A 140 -0.62 13.48 19.68
CA SER A 140 -0.64 12.65 20.89
C SER A 140 0.65 12.81 21.69
N PRO A 141 0.58 12.80 23.04
CA PRO A 141 1.75 12.78 23.91
C PRO A 141 2.41 11.39 24.02
N ASN A 142 1.78 10.36 23.48
CA ASN A 142 2.16 8.97 23.71
C ASN A 142 3.35 8.56 22.85
N VAL A 143 4.21 7.72 23.41
CA VAL A 143 5.41 7.18 22.74
C VAL A 143 5.30 5.67 22.57
N PHE A 144 5.69 5.17 21.41
CA PHE A 144 5.68 3.75 21.10
C PHE A 144 7.05 3.29 20.66
N LEU A 145 7.65 2.35 21.39
CA LEU A 145 8.89 1.68 21.03
C LEU A 145 8.64 0.24 20.61
N ILE A 146 9.16 -0.11 19.45
CA ILE A 146 9.09 -1.44 18.83
C ILE A 146 10.52 -2.00 18.81
N ALA A 147 10.80 -3.01 19.64
CA ALA A 147 12.14 -3.55 19.86
C ALA A 147 12.15 -5.10 19.77
N PRO A 148 11.94 -5.69 18.57
CA PRO A 148 11.84 -7.15 18.39
C PRO A 148 13.09 -7.91 18.83
N TYR A 149 14.28 -7.34 18.61
CA TYR A 149 15.55 -8.02 18.88
C TYR A 149 16.08 -7.81 20.30
N TYR A 150 15.42 -6.99 21.10
CA TYR A 150 15.81 -6.83 22.49
C TYR A 150 15.67 -8.17 23.25
N GLY A 151 16.76 -8.60 23.87
CA GLY A 151 16.87 -9.93 24.48
C GLY A 151 17.21 -11.08 23.55
N HIS A 152 17.33 -10.83 22.24
CA HIS A 152 17.77 -11.78 21.23
C HIS A 152 19.13 -11.41 20.61
N ASP A 153 19.52 -10.15 20.70
CA ASP A 153 20.80 -9.66 20.23
C ASP A 153 21.34 -8.64 21.23
N SER A 154 22.52 -8.88 21.79
CA SER A 154 23.15 -8.05 22.82
C SER A 154 23.59 -6.66 22.34
N THR A 155 23.57 -6.41 21.03
CA THR A 155 23.79 -5.08 20.47
C THR A 155 22.62 -4.14 20.69
N PHE A 156 21.40 -4.69 20.91
CA PHE A 156 20.21 -3.93 21.26
C PHE A 156 20.17 -3.67 22.77
N THR A 157 20.46 -2.44 23.16
CA THR A 157 20.62 -2.02 24.55
C THR A 157 19.38 -1.24 25.05
N ASP A 158 19.40 -0.85 26.33
CA ASP A 158 18.34 -0.01 26.91
C ASP A 158 18.34 1.45 26.40
N GLN A 159 19.17 1.80 25.44
CA GLN A 159 19.29 3.20 24.97
C GLN A 159 17.93 3.75 24.52
N TYR A 160 17.28 3.09 23.56
CA TYR A 160 15.98 3.54 23.06
C TYR A 160 14.86 3.44 24.10
N LYS A 161 14.94 2.49 25.04
CA LYS A 161 14.00 2.43 26.17
C LYS A 161 14.09 3.66 27.04
N ARG A 162 15.30 4.07 27.40
CA ARG A 162 15.53 5.29 28.21
C ARG A 162 15.09 6.54 27.44
N GLU A 163 15.38 6.60 26.14
CA GLU A 163 14.99 7.75 25.34
C GLU A 163 13.48 7.84 25.17
N ALA A 164 12.80 6.75 24.81
CA ALA A 164 11.35 6.70 24.68
C ALA A 164 10.64 7.08 26.01
N GLN A 165 11.15 6.60 27.15
CA GLN A 165 10.67 7.01 28.47
C GLN A 165 10.89 8.51 28.72
N SER A 166 12.07 9.03 28.37
CA SER A 166 12.40 10.45 28.52
C SER A 166 11.50 11.35 27.66
N ILE A 167 11.18 10.93 26.44
CA ILE A 167 10.24 11.64 25.56
C ILE A 167 8.83 11.61 26.18
N ALA A 168 8.34 10.45 26.65
CA ALA A 168 7.04 10.32 27.31
C ALA A 168 6.95 11.15 28.59
N GLU A 169 8.03 11.23 29.36
CA GLU A 169 8.12 12.12 30.51
C GLU A 169 8.02 13.59 30.11
N ALA A 170 8.72 14.01 29.06
CA ALA A 170 8.68 15.38 28.56
C ALA A 170 7.30 15.75 28.02
N THR A 171 6.64 14.85 27.29
CA THR A 171 5.29 15.08 26.72
C THR A 171 4.16 14.90 27.74
N GLY A 172 4.43 14.24 28.88
CA GLY A 172 3.42 13.84 29.86
C GLY A 172 2.49 12.73 29.37
N GLY A 173 2.92 11.98 28.36
CA GLY A 173 2.19 10.85 27.76
C GLY A 173 2.51 9.50 28.38
N GLU A 174 2.03 8.46 27.72
CA GLU A 174 2.30 7.07 28.08
C GLU A 174 3.43 6.53 27.18
N TYR A 175 4.27 5.66 27.73
CA TYR A 175 5.29 4.91 27.01
C TYR A 175 4.82 3.47 26.84
N LEU A 176 4.67 3.04 25.59
CA LEU A 176 4.38 1.66 25.23
C LEU A 176 5.63 1.02 24.61
N LEU A 177 6.05 -0.10 25.15
CA LEU A 177 7.11 -0.95 24.59
C LEU A 177 6.52 -2.29 24.17
N ILE A 178 6.79 -2.69 22.94
CA ILE A 178 6.59 -4.08 22.48
C ILE A 178 7.96 -4.63 22.08
N GLN A 179 8.36 -5.73 22.72
CA GLN A 179 9.69 -6.30 22.58
C GLN A 179 9.65 -7.81 22.31
N SER A 180 10.78 -8.35 21.82
CA SER A 180 10.98 -9.77 21.63
C SER A 180 9.86 -10.40 20.78
N THR A 181 9.39 -11.59 21.09
CA THR A 181 8.32 -12.31 20.38
C THR A 181 6.93 -11.69 20.56
N SER A 182 6.76 -10.74 21.48
CA SER A 182 5.53 -9.94 21.58
C SER A 182 5.43 -8.85 20.48
N ALA A 183 6.52 -8.51 19.81
CA ALA A 183 6.54 -7.61 18.67
C ALA A 183 6.05 -8.34 17.41
N THR A 184 4.77 -8.69 17.40
CA THR A 184 4.10 -9.29 16.26
C THR A 184 3.62 -8.22 15.27
N GLY A 185 3.47 -8.57 14.00
CA GLY A 185 2.94 -7.65 12.99
C GLY A 185 1.60 -7.01 13.42
N PRO A 186 0.57 -7.81 13.82
CA PRO A 186 -0.69 -7.26 14.32
C PRO A 186 -0.52 -6.34 15.53
N ALA A 187 0.28 -6.73 16.53
CA ALA A 187 0.49 -5.91 17.73
C ALA A 187 1.15 -4.55 17.40
N ILE A 188 2.03 -4.52 16.40
CA ILE A 188 2.62 -3.28 15.90
C ILE A 188 1.54 -2.41 15.24
N ALA A 189 0.81 -2.95 14.27
CA ALA A 189 -0.19 -2.22 13.51
C ALA A 189 -1.34 -1.69 14.39
N GLU A 190 -1.85 -2.51 15.31
CA GLU A 190 -2.94 -2.15 16.23
C GLU A 190 -2.57 -1.03 17.21
N ASN A 191 -1.28 -0.92 17.58
CA ASN A 191 -0.81 0.06 18.55
C ASN A 191 -0.21 1.32 17.92
N PHE A 192 -0.17 1.43 16.60
CA PHE A 192 0.36 2.60 15.89
C PHE A 192 -0.50 3.86 16.05
N PRO A 193 -1.85 3.79 15.98
CA PRO A 193 -2.70 4.96 16.21
C PRO A 193 -2.50 5.59 17.60
N ASP A 194 -2.82 6.88 17.71
CA ASP A 194 -2.71 7.66 18.97
C ASP A 194 -1.29 7.70 19.54
N LYS A 195 -0.29 7.82 18.68
CA LYS A 195 1.11 8.02 19.08
C LYS A 195 1.66 9.32 18.49
N GLY A 196 2.31 10.11 19.32
CA GLY A 196 3.03 11.31 18.89
C GLY A 196 4.45 11.01 18.42
N VAL A 197 5.05 9.97 19.00
CA VAL A 197 6.39 9.49 18.63
C VAL A 197 6.39 7.98 18.55
N VAL A 198 6.97 7.45 17.47
CA VAL A 198 7.18 6.00 17.25
C VAL A 198 8.65 5.77 16.99
N ILE A 199 9.23 4.79 17.65
CA ILE A 199 10.63 4.39 17.47
C ILE A 199 10.68 2.92 17.10
N PHE A 200 11.32 2.62 15.96
CA PHE A 200 11.71 1.26 15.59
C PHE A 200 13.16 1.03 15.98
N ASP A 201 13.40 0.07 16.84
CA ASP A 201 14.74 -0.40 17.24
C ASP A 201 14.89 -1.87 16.83
N SER A 202 15.36 -2.10 15.61
CA SER A 202 15.40 -3.45 15.03
C SER A 202 16.46 -3.57 13.94
N HIS A 203 16.71 -4.81 13.51
CA HIS A 203 17.35 -5.03 12.23
C HIS A 203 16.46 -4.57 11.08
N GLY A 204 17.09 -4.02 10.05
CA GLY A 204 16.47 -3.67 8.78
C GLY A 204 17.03 -4.50 7.64
N SER A 205 16.24 -4.68 6.60
CA SER A 205 16.65 -5.32 5.36
C SER A 205 15.97 -4.62 4.18
N GLN A 206 16.55 -4.75 3.00
CA GLN A 206 16.00 -4.16 1.79
C GLN A 206 16.01 -5.19 0.67
N SER A 207 14.90 -5.26 -0.07
CA SER A 207 14.80 -6.01 -1.31
C SER A 207 14.03 -5.19 -2.33
N GLY A 208 14.62 -4.99 -3.50
CA GLY A 208 14.03 -4.13 -4.52
C GLY A 208 13.81 -2.69 -4.01
N THR A 209 12.56 -2.24 -4.03
CA THR A 209 12.13 -0.94 -3.50
C THR A 209 11.43 -1.04 -2.14
N SER A 210 11.38 -2.23 -1.53
CA SER A 210 10.84 -2.44 -0.19
C SER A 210 11.95 -2.42 0.84
N SER A 211 11.72 -1.77 1.97
CA SER A 211 12.54 -1.89 3.17
C SER A 211 11.73 -2.55 4.27
N TYR A 212 12.36 -3.43 5.01
CA TYR A 212 11.71 -4.32 5.96
C TYR A 212 12.19 -4.07 7.38
N LEU A 213 11.25 -4.08 8.30
CA LEU A 213 11.49 -4.26 9.73
C LEU A 213 11.57 -5.76 10.02
N CYS A 214 12.68 -6.21 10.58
CA CYS A 214 12.86 -7.61 10.95
C CYS A 214 12.18 -7.89 12.30
N LEU A 215 11.33 -8.93 12.33
CA LEU A 215 10.65 -9.43 13.53
C LEU A 215 11.23 -10.77 13.94
N THR A 216 11.29 -11.05 15.23
CA THR A 216 11.73 -12.36 15.75
C THR A 216 10.63 -13.43 15.68
N THR A 217 9.42 -13.04 15.35
CA THR A 217 8.26 -13.93 15.23
C THR A 217 7.46 -13.65 13.96
N ASN A 218 6.76 -14.65 13.47
CA ASN A 218 5.81 -14.56 12.37
C ASN A 218 4.34 -14.66 12.86
N SER A 219 4.11 -14.59 14.15
CA SER A 219 2.77 -14.74 14.73
C SER A 219 1.81 -13.66 14.20
N GLY A 220 0.67 -14.12 13.70
CA GLY A 220 -0.39 -13.26 13.17
C GLY A 220 -0.16 -12.72 11.75
N ILE A 221 0.93 -13.09 11.08
CA ILE A 221 1.13 -12.79 9.65
C ILE A 221 0.32 -13.78 8.83
N THR A 222 -0.48 -13.29 7.89
CA THR A 222 -1.41 -14.09 7.10
C THR A 222 -0.79 -14.57 5.78
N GLN A 223 -1.47 -15.51 5.12
CA GLN A 223 -1.11 -15.94 3.78
C GLN A 223 -1.15 -14.77 2.79
N GLU A 224 -2.14 -13.88 2.93
CA GLU A 224 -2.31 -12.71 2.06
C GLU A 224 -1.12 -11.76 2.17
N ASP A 225 -0.61 -11.52 3.39
CA ASP A 225 0.56 -10.68 3.61
C ASP A 225 1.80 -11.21 2.91
N TYR A 226 2.02 -12.53 2.98
CA TYR A 226 3.12 -13.17 2.29
C TYR A 226 2.94 -13.18 0.77
N ASN A 227 1.74 -13.39 0.26
CA ASN A 227 1.46 -13.39 -1.17
C ASN A 227 1.62 -11.99 -1.79
N ASN A 228 1.27 -10.94 -1.06
CA ASN A 228 1.40 -9.56 -1.50
C ASN A 228 2.83 -9.00 -1.34
N GLY A 229 3.72 -9.76 -0.70
CA GLY A 229 5.07 -9.32 -0.37
C GLY A 229 5.10 -8.16 0.64
N TRP A 230 4.00 -7.96 1.41
CA TRP A 230 3.98 -7.03 2.56
C TRP A 230 4.75 -7.60 3.73
N ALA A 231 4.81 -8.92 3.80
CA ALA A 231 5.65 -9.66 4.71
C ALA A 231 6.48 -10.71 3.97
N VAL A 232 7.65 -11.06 4.55
CA VAL A 232 8.56 -12.09 4.06
C VAL A 232 8.85 -13.06 5.20
N ARG A 233 8.63 -14.35 5.00
CA ARG A 233 8.90 -15.39 6.00
C ARG A 233 10.38 -15.73 6.08
N SER A 234 10.93 -15.84 7.29
CA SER A 234 12.29 -16.30 7.55
C SER A 234 12.33 -17.24 8.77
N GLY A 235 12.09 -18.51 8.54
CA GLY A 235 11.98 -19.50 9.61
C GLY A 235 10.79 -19.21 10.54
N SER A 236 11.06 -19.08 11.84
CA SER A 236 10.09 -18.65 12.86
C SER A 236 9.88 -17.14 12.87
N ALA A 237 10.71 -16.38 12.19
CA ALA A 237 10.65 -14.92 12.08
C ALA A 237 9.87 -14.47 10.83
N ALA A 238 9.52 -13.19 10.78
CA ALA A 238 9.02 -12.52 9.59
C ALA A 238 9.66 -11.15 9.46
N TRP A 239 9.65 -10.61 8.25
CA TRP A 239 10.02 -9.22 7.97
C TRP A 239 8.80 -8.54 7.38
N ILE A 240 8.43 -7.36 7.88
CA ILE A 240 7.31 -6.58 7.39
C ILE A 240 7.80 -5.28 6.76
N ASP A 241 7.20 -4.88 5.64
CA ASP A 241 7.47 -3.58 5.03
C ASP A 241 6.40 -2.54 5.45
N GLY A 242 6.56 -1.31 4.99
CA GLY A 242 5.65 -0.23 5.37
C GLY A 242 4.22 -0.45 4.90
N ARG A 243 4.00 -1.18 3.80
CA ARG A 243 2.66 -1.52 3.30
C ARG A 243 1.91 -2.44 4.26
N TYR A 244 2.64 -3.32 4.97
CA TYR A 244 2.03 -4.13 6.03
C TYR A 244 1.39 -3.20 7.09
N ILE A 245 2.16 -2.23 7.58
CA ILE A 245 1.67 -1.28 8.60
C ILE A 245 0.51 -0.45 8.02
N GLU A 246 0.68 0.10 6.82
CA GLU A 246 -0.32 0.92 6.14
C GLU A 246 -1.68 0.18 5.96
N ASN A 247 -1.63 -1.13 5.62
CA ASN A 247 -2.84 -1.92 5.36
C ASN A 247 -3.48 -2.55 6.62
N HIS A 248 -2.74 -2.65 7.73
CA HIS A 248 -3.22 -3.28 8.96
C HIS A 248 -3.46 -2.30 10.10
N THR A 249 -3.07 -1.04 9.94
CA THR A 249 -3.35 0.00 10.95
C THR A 249 -4.82 0.41 10.84
N PRO A 250 -5.62 0.30 11.94
CA PRO A 250 -7.06 0.52 11.87
C PRO A 250 -7.48 1.96 11.58
N ASP A 251 -6.61 2.92 11.86
CA ASP A 251 -6.83 4.35 11.65
C ASP A 251 -5.59 5.00 11.04
N THR A 252 -5.75 6.24 10.53
CA THR A 252 -4.63 7.04 10.08
C THR A 252 -3.72 7.44 11.24
N LEU A 253 -2.41 7.55 10.97
CA LEU A 253 -1.45 8.04 11.95
C LEU A 253 -1.72 9.53 12.26
N SER A 254 -1.52 9.89 13.52
CA SER A 254 -1.86 11.21 14.05
C SER A 254 -0.71 12.22 13.91
N ASN A 255 -0.19 12.46 12.71
CA ASN A 255 0.91 13.40 12.47
C ASN A 255 2.14 13.12 13.38
N CYS A 256 2.42 11.84 13.66
CA CYS A 256 3.49 11.42 14.55
C CYS A 256 4.88 11.57 13.92
N PHE A 257 5.89 11.69 14.78
CA PHE A 257 7.28 11.53 14.38
C PHE A 257 7.66 10.04 14.44
N VAL A 258 8.21 9.49 13.37
CA VAL A 258 8.70 8.11 13.33
C VAL A 258 10.22 8.11 13.20
N TRP A 259 10.91 7.57 14.20
CA TRP A 259 12.35 7.30 14.18
C TRP A 259 12.59 5.84 13.80
N MET A 260 13.25 5.59 12.67
CA MET A 260 13.57 4.24 12.21
C MET A 260 15.05 3.92 12.44
N ALA A 261 15.37 3.38 13.61
CA ALA A 261 16.67 2.78 13.90
C ALA A 261 16.77 1.39 13.24
N ILE A 262 16.69 1.36 11.91
CA ILE A 262 16.83 0.17 11.08
C ILE A 262 17.76 0.43 9.90
N CYS A 263 18.57 -0.57 9.56
CA CYS A 263 19.42 -0.49 8.38
C CYS A 263 18.60 -0.39 7.10
N GLU A 264 19.02 0.47 6.17
CA GLU A 264 18.46 0.57 4.81
C GLU A 264 16.95 0.94 4.74
N GLY A 265 16.40 1.43 5.84
CA GLY A 265 14.97 1.79 5.93
C GLY A 265 14.53 2.85 4.91
N MET A 266 15.47 3.68 4.43
CA MET A 266 15.27 4.78 3.49
C MET A 266 16.20 4.71 2.28
N LYS A 267 16.62 3.52 1.86
CA LYS A 267 17.61 3.37 0.77
C LYS A 267 17.07 3.73 -0.59
N ARG A 268 15.80 3.43 -0.87
CA ARG A 268 15.17 3.66 -2.18
C ARG A 268 13.76 4.15 -2.02
N GLN A 269 13.33 5.00 -2.95
CA GLN A 269 11.94 5.39 -3.04
C GLN A 269 11.13 4.27 -3.69
N GLY A 270 10.04 3.86 -3.05
CA GLY A 270 9.10 2.87 -3.57
C GLY A 270 7.93 2.65 -2.63
N GLN A 271 6.88 2.00 -3.10
CA GLN A 271 5.66 1.78 -2.29
C GLN A 271 5.93 0.95 -1.04
N GLY A 272 6.87 0.01 -1.09
CA GLY A 272 7.28 -0.81 0.04
C GLY A 272 8.38 -0.20 0.91
N THR A 273 8.87 1.01 0.60
CA THR A 273 9.78 1.72 1.51
C THR A 273 9.02 2.10 2.78
N THR A 274 9.49 1.61 3.92
CA THR A 274 8.77 1.75 5.20
C THR A 274 8.47 3.21 5.52
N GLY A 275 9.45 4.11 5.39
CA GLY A 275 9.24 5.53 5.63
C GLY A 275 8.20 6.16 4.69
N TYR A 276 8.20 5.79 3.43
CA TYR A 276 7.25 6.32 2.46
C TYR A 276 5.81 5.86 2.72
N ALA A 277 5.64 4.58 3.10
CA ALA A 277 4.34 4.06 3.48
C ALA A 277 3.81 4.69 4.77
N LEU A 278 4.68 4.92 5.76
CA LEU A 278 4.30 5.59 7.01
C LEU A 278 3.85 7.04 6.80
N LEU A 279 4.49 7.78 5.88
CA LEU A 279 4.00 9.11 5.51
C LEU A 279 2.62 9.04 4.86
N ARG A 280 2.37 8.10 3.94
CA ARG A 280 1.04 7.90 3.35
C ARG A 280 0.00 7.53 4.41
N ALA A 281 0.39 6.75 5.40
CA ALA A 281 -0.47 6.41 6.52
C ALA A 281 -0.75 7.58 7.49
N GLY A 282 -0.10 8.75 7.31
CA GLY A 282 -0.37 9.96 8.08
C GLY A 282 0.70 10.35 9.09
N ALA A 283 1.89 9.73 9.08
CA ALA A 283 3.02 10.24 9.85
C ALA A 283 3.40 11.65 9.39
N GLY A 284 3.72 12.54 10.32
CA GLY A 284 4.14 13.90 10.00
C GLY A 284 5.60 13.97 9.53
N VAL A 285 6.44 13.17 10.16
CA VAL A 285 7.87 13.08 9.86
C VAL A 285 8.34 11.65 10.00
N VAL A 286 9.17 11.20 9.09
CA VAL A 286 9.89 9.93 9.19
C VAL A 286 11.38 10.18 9.06
N TYR A 287 12.16 9.71 10.03
CA TYR A 287 13.62 9.70 10.05
C TYR A 287 14.12 8.27 9.84
N GLY A 288 15.15 8.07 9.05
CA GLY A 288 15.77 6.76 8.84
C GLY A 288 17.08 6.86 8.09
N TYR A 289 17.59 5.73 7.57
CA TYR A 289 18.92 5.62 6.99
C TYR A 289 18.92 5.03 5.58
N SER A 290 19.79 5.56 4.71
CA SER A 290 19.96 5.08 3.34
C SER A 290 20.72 3.74 3.25
N GLN A 291 21.59 3.46 4.20
CA GLN A 291 22.48 2.28 4.22
C GLN A 291 22.45 1.62 5.60
N SER A 292 23.32 0.63 5.81
CA SER A 292 23.50 0.02 7.12
C SER A 292 24.12 1.01 8.10
N VAL A 293 23.37 1.38 9.11
CA VAL A 293 23.81 2.27 10.19
C VAL A 293 24.52 1.45 11.28
N THR A 294 25.53 2.05 11.93
CA THR A 294 26.15 1.45 13.11
C THR A 294 25.37 1.79 14.37
N PHE A 295 25.25 0.86 15.32
CA PHE A 295 24.57 1.13 16.60
C PHE A 295 25.10 2.37 17.30
N VAL A 296 26.43 2.54 17.29
CA VAL A 296 27.06 3.70 17.96
C VAL A 296 26.72 5.00 17.23
N GLY A 297 26.74 5.00 15.88
CA GLY A 297 26.38 6.16 15.07
C GLY A 297 24.92 6.54 15.30
N ASP A 298 24.02 5.56 15.25
CA ASP A 298 22.61 5.76 15.47
C ASP A 298 22.31 6.31 16.88
N TYR A 299 22.90 5.73 17.93
CA TYR A 299 22.72 6.23 19.30
C TYR A 299 23.27 7.64 19.53
N MET A 300 24.35 8.03 18.85
CA MET A 300 24.89 9.39 18.93
C MET A 300 23.93 10.39 18.24
N TYR A 301 23.40 10.04 17.09
CA TYR A 301 22.45 10.85 16.36
C TYR A 301 21.14 11.00 17.13
N GLU A 302 20.60 9.89 17.60
CA GLU A 302 19.39 9.83 18.38
C GLU A 302 19.45 10.71 19.64
N ALA A 303 20.51 10.56 20.44
CA ALA A 303 20.68 11.30 21.68
C ALA A 303 20.74 12.82 21.46
N THR A 304 21.46 13.27 20.43
CA THR A 304 21.59 14.70 20.12
C THR A 304 20.29 15.26 19.57
N PHE A 305 19.65 14.56 18.64
CA PHE A 305 18.41 14.96 18.01
C PHE A 305 17.28 15.09 19.05
N TRP A 306 17.05 14.05 19.85
CA TRP A 306 15.97 14.05 20.84
C TRP A 306 16.24 14.98 22.02
N ASN A 307 17.48 15.23 22.39
CA ASN A 307 17.79 16.25 23.42
C ASN A 307 17.35 17.65 22.98
N ALA A 308 17.41 17.96 21.68
CA ALA A 308 16.87 19.20 21.15
C ALA A 308 15.33 19.15 21.06
N MET A 309 14.76 18.09 20.51
CA MET A 309 13.32 17.97 20.27
C MET A 309 12.47 17.93 21.55
N LYS A 310 12.97 17.30 22.62
CA LYS A 310 12.24 17.20 23.91
C LYS A 310 12.45 18.38 24.85
N ASN A 311 13.16 19.42 24.43
CA ASN A 311 13.34 20.65 25.21
C ASN A 311 12.11 21.56 25.06
N ALA A 312 11.19 21.48 26.00
CA ALA A 312 9.96 22.27 26.00
C ALA A 312 10.17 23.77 26.31
N ASP A 313 11.31 24.15 26.89
CA ASP A 313 11.66 25.54 27.21
C ASP A 313 12.28 26.27 26.01
N ASP A 314 12.87 25.50 25.09
CA ASP A 314 13.44 25.99 23.82
C ASP A 314 13.18 24.93 22.72
N PRO A 315 11.95 24.86 22.19
CA PRO A 315 11.56 23.82 21.26
C PRO A 315 12.29 23.94 19.91
N ALA A 316 13.05 22.93 19.55
CA ALA A 316 13.68 22.82 18.24
C ALA A 316 12.68 22.30 17.18
N THR A 317 12.84 22.76 15.95
CA THR A 317 12.23 22.10 14.80
C THR A 317 13.04 20.84 14.40
N VAL A 318 12.45 19.98 13.58
CA VAL A 318 13.18 18.84 13.02
C VAL A 318 14.41 19.31 12.25
N ALA A 319 14.31 20.42 11.49
CA ALA A 319 15.44 21.01 10.78
C ALA A 319 16.55 21.45 11.76
N ASP A 320 16.20 22.13 12.87
CA ASP A 320 17.18 22.57 13.87
C ASP A 320 17.88 21.39 14.54
N ALA A 321 17.11 20.38 14.95
CA ALA A 321 17.63 19.17 15.60
C ALA A 321 18.53 18.36 14.66
N PHE A 322 18.15 18.24 13.38
CA PHE A 322 18.95 17.57 12.36
C PHE A 322 20.28 18.31 12.10
N ASN A 323 20.23 19.63 11.94
CA ASN A 323 21.42 20.44 11.73
C ASN A 323 22.38 20.36 12.93
N LEU A 324 21.86 20.46 14.16
CA LEU A 324 22.66 20.30 15.38
C LEU A 324 23.32 18.92 15.44
N MET A 325 22.59 17.87 15.12
CA MET A 325 23.11 16.50 15.04
C MET A 325 24.21 16.37 13.98
N ALA A 326 23.99 16.92 12.78
CA ALA A 326 24.95 16.89 11.68
C ALA A 326 26.24 17.69 11.99
N GLU A 327 26.10 18.86 12.61
CA GLU A 327 27.23 19.70 13.05
C GLU A 327 28.04 19.03 14.18
N THR A 328 27.34 18.36 15.11
CA THR A 328 27.99 17.73 16.26
C THR A 328 28.77 16.46 15.89
N HIS A 329 28.21 15.64 15.00
CA HIS A 329 28.73 14.29 14.74
C HIS A 329 29.28 14.10 13.32
N GLY A 330 28.94 14.99 12.38
CA GLY A 330 29.24 14.83 10.97
C GLY A 330 28.24 13.91 10.25
N LEU A 331 28.27 13.93 8.90
CA LEU A 331 27.52 13.05 8.01
C LEU A 331 28.43 12.51 6.91
N PRO A 332 28.31 11.23 6.48
CA PRO A 332 27.43 10.18 7.01
C PRO A 332 27.82 9.69 8.40
N ASP A 333 27.18 8.60 8.87
CA ASP A 333 27.60 7.92 10.11
C ASP A 333 29.13 7.73 10.09
N PRO A 334 29.88 8.35 11.03
CA PRO A 334 31.36 8.36 11.00
C PRO A 334 32.00 6.98 11.15
N ARG A 335 31.21 5.95 11.42
CA ARG A 335 31.64 4.55 11.56
C ARG A 335 31.04 3.63 10.53
N GLY A 336 30.19 4.15 9.64
CA GLY A 336 29.52 3.45 8.56
C GLY A 336 29.33 4.38 7.37
N ASP A 337 28.53 3.92 6.40
CA ASP A 337 28.26 4.68 5.16
C ASP A 337 26.80 5.20 5.13
N ALA A 338 26.08 5.09 6.24
CA ALA A 338 24.67 5.43 6.31
C ALA A 338 24.46 6.94 6.38
N TRP A 339 23.67 7.46 5.46
CA TRP A 339 23.19 8.83 5.48
C TRP A 339 21.84 8.89 6.18
N PRO A 340 21.68 9.75 7.19
CA PRO A 340 20.37 10.01 7.75
C PRO A 340 19.50 10.76 6.74
N ILE A 341 18.24 10.35 6.65
CA ILE A 341 17.23 10.91 5.75
C ILE A 341 16.00 11.27 6.57
N VAL A 342 15.51 12.48 6.36
CA VAL A 342 14.23 12.95 6.87
C VAL A 342 13.26 13.06 5.70
N MET A 343 12.06 12.53 5.89
CA MET A 343 10.93 12.74 4.99
C MET A 343 9.79 13.39 5.75
N SER A 344 9.24 14.43 5.16
CA SER A 344 8.09 15.18 5.67
C SER A 344 7.34 15.83 4.50
N GLU A 345 6.33 16.63 4.79
CA GLU A 345 5.69 17.47 3.78
C GLU A 345 6.67 18.45 3.11
N ASP A 346 7.63 18.98 3.91
CA ASP A 346 8.64 19.95 3.44
C ASP A 346 9.89 19.28 2.85
N ASP A 347 10.09 17.98 3.11
CA ASP A 347 11.28 17.22 2.75
C ASP A 347 10.88 15.96 1.98
N PRO A 348 10.78 16.05 0.64
CA PRO A 348 10.53 14.87 -0.19
C PRO A 348 11.74 13.93 -0.17
N PHE A 349 11.54 12.68 -0.57
CA PHE A 349 12.62 11.71 -0.67
C PHE A 349 13.75 12.27 -1.55
N PRO A 350 15.01 12.29 -1.07
CA PRO A 350 16.12 12.89 -1.80
C PRO A 350 16.43 12.13 -3.10
N ALA A 351 16.75 12.87 -4.16
CA ALA A 351 17.14 12.27 -5.44
C ALA A 351 18.40 11.37 -5.34
N ASN A 352 19.27 11.67 -4.39
CA ASN A 352 20.41 10.83 -4.02
C ASN A 352 20.38 10.58 -2.50
N PRO A 353 19.90 9.41 -2.04
CA PRO A 353 19.82 9.10 -0.62
C PRO A 353 21.18 8.89 0.05
N ASP A 354 22.24 8.68 -0.73
CA ASP A 354 23.63 8.53 -0.25
C ASP A 354 24.40 9.86 -0.31
N SER A 355 23.75 10.95 0.07
CA SER A 355 24.36 12.29 0.16
C SER A 355 23.69 13.13 1.24
N ALA A 356 24.38 14.20 1.66
CA ALA A 356 23.83 15.14 2.63
C ALA A 356 22.51 15.74 2.14
N GLN A 357 21.48 15.66 2.97
CA GLN A 357 20.19 16.29 2.75
C GLN A 357 20.14 17.65 3.46
N THR A 358 19.55 18.65 2.81
CA THR A 358 19.08 19.85 3.50
C THR A 358 17.69 19.58 4.03
N VAL A 359 17.51 19.59 5.34
CA VAL A 359 16.22 19.35 5.99
C VAL A 359 15.54 20.69 6.27
N ASN A 360 14.28 20.81 5.86
CA ASN A 360 13.48 22.04 5.97
C ASN A 360 12.30 21.90 6.94
N SER A 361 12.00 20.68 7.40
CA SER A 361 10.82 20.38 8.21
C SER A 361 10.72 21.25 9.46
N GLN A 362 9.62 21.99 9.55
CA GLN A 362 9.27 22.85 10.67
C GLN A 362 8.47 22.10 11.75
N TRP A 363 8.30 20.79 11.60
CA TRP A 363 7.64 19.97 12.60
C TRP A 363 8.40 20.06 13.95
N THR A 364 7.68 20.21 15.05
CA THR A 364 8.25 20.29 16.39
C THR A 364 7.35 19.59 17.41
N LEU A 365 7.98 18.97 18.41
CA LEU A 365 7.25 18.25 19.46
C LEU A 365 6.46 19.21 20.36
N PHE A 366 7.07 20.36 20.73
CA PHE A 366 6.49 21.35 21.60
C PHE A 366 6.28 22.69 20.90
N GLY A 367 5.23 23.38 21.29
CA GLY A 367 4.92 24.72 20.80
C GLY A 367 4.51 25.66 21.93
N ASN A 368 4.10 26.85 21.54
CA ASN A 368 3.57 27.83 22.50
C ASN A 368 2.36 27.22 23.23
N PRO A 369 2.27 27.31 24.57
CA PRO A 369 1.24 26.65 25.39
C PRO A 369 -0.20 27.13 25.10
N GLU A 370 -0.38 28.19 24.36
CA GLU A 370 -1.70 28.72 24.05
C GLU A 370 -2.25 28.06 22.75
N PRO A 371 -3.49 27.54 22.77
CA PRO A 371 -4.13 27.08 21.55
C PRO A 371 -4.30 28.25 20.58
N VAL A 372 -3.81 28.07 19.37
CA VAL A 372 -3.96 29.06 18.30
C VAL A 372 -5.23 28.71 17.53
N ASP A 373 -6.25 29.54 17.72
CA ASP A 373 -7.52 29.37 17.04
C ASP A 373 -7.38 29.67 15.55
N ILE A 374 -8.06 28.87 14.74
CA ILE A 374 -8.20 29.14 13.31
C ILE A 374 -9.10 30.37 13.12
N THR A 375 -8.63 31.35 12.33
CA THR A 375 -9.38 32.57 12.01
C THR A 375 -9.85 32.59 10.57
N GLY A 376 -9.30 31.74 9.72
CA GLY A 376 -9.67 31.58 8.33
C GLY A 376 -9.07 30.31 7.75
N PHE A 377 -9.64 29.85 6.64
CA PHE A 377 -9.14 28.69 5.91
C PHE A 377 -9.59 28.71 4.46
N SER A 378 -8.89 27.95 3.63
CA SER A 378 -9.28 27.67 2.25
C SER A 378 -8.74 26.31 1.81
N LEU A 379 -9.23 25.80 0.70
CA LEU A 379 -8.56 24.74 -0.04
C LEU A 379 -7.67 25.37 -1.08
N GLN A 380 -6.50 24.79 -1.30
CA GLN A 380 -5.58 25.27 -2.34
C GLN A 380 -6.16 24.96 -3.73
N GLN A 381 -6.86 23.82 -3.85
CA GLN A 381 -7.55 23.40 -5.05
C GLN A 381 -9.07 23.59 -4.87
N ASN A 382 -9.72 24.28 -5.80
CA ASN A 382 -11.18 24.39 -5.88
C ASN A 382 -11.79 23.39 -6.86
N ALA A 383 -10.96 22.76 -7.69
CA ALA A 383 -11.29 21.63 -8.55
C ALA A 383 -10.08 20.71 -8.71
N VAL A 384 -10.33 19.43 -8.83
CA VAL A 384 -9.35 18.39 -9.18
C VAL A 384 -9.93 17.51 -10.28
N GLU A 385 -9.07 17.08 -11.19
CA GLU A 385 -9.43 16.16 -12.26
C GLU A 385 -8.57 14.91 -12.17
N MET A 386 -9.16 13.75 -12.38
CA MET A 386 -8.48 12.47 -12.39
C MET A 386 -9.17 11.48 -13.30
N TYR A 387 -8.48 10.40 -13.64
CA TYR A 387 -9.08 9.25 -14.30
C TYR A 387 -9.53 8.20 -13.27
N ILE A 388 -10.39 7.29 -13.71
CA ILE A 388 -10.81 6.12 -12.89
C ILE A 388 -9.58 5.37 -12.40
N GLY A 389 -9.57 5.03 -11.09
CA GLY A 389 -8.44 4.36 -10.43
C GLY A 389 -7.24 5.27 -10.09
N ARG A 390 -7.31 6.57 -10.44
CA ARG A 390 -6.27 7.56 -10.10
C ARG A 390 -6.67 8.38 -8.89
N THR A 391 -5.66 9.01 -8.29
CA THR A 391 -5.85 9.88 -7.13
C THR A 391 -5.46 11.32 -7.44
N ALA A 392 -6.08 12.25 -6.72
CA ALA A 392 -5.69 13.66 -6.69
C ALA A 392 -5.63 14.16 -5.24
N GLU A 393 -4.79 15.15 -4.97
CA GLU A 393 -4.65 15.73 -3.63
C GLU A 393 -5.36 17.08 -3.54
N ILE A 394 -5.98 17.33 -2.39
CA ILE A 394 -6.57 18.63 -2.01
C ILE A 394 -5.84 19.10 -0.76
N ASN A 395 -5.15 20.23 -0.84
CA ASN A 395 -4.41 20.79 0.28
C ASN A 395 -5.27 21.80 1.06
N PHE A 396 -5.23 21.70 2.39
CA PHE A 396 -5.90 22.60 3.31
C PHE A 396 -4.96 23.72 3.75
N VAL A 397 -5.39 24.96 3.58
CA VAL A 397 -4.66 26.16 3.99
C VAL A 397 -5.38 26.81 5.16
N ARG A 398 -4.69 27.05 6.25
CA ARG A 398 -5.22 27.64 7.47
C ARG A 398 -4.65 29.02 7.74
N GLN A 399 -5.38 29.83 8.46
CA GLN A 399 -4.96 31.13 8.96
C GLN A 399 -5.30 31.26 10.43
N PRO A 400 -4.36 31.63 11.30
CA PRO A 400 -2.93 31.77 10.95
C PRO A 400 -2.30 30.42 10.61
N GLU A 401 -1.14 30.41 9.99
CA GLU A 401 -0.44 29.21 9.51
C GLU A 401 -0.14 28.22 10.66
N ASN A 402 0.07 28.73 11.86
CA ASN A 402 0.28 27.94 13.08
C ASN A 402 -1.01 27.61 13.84
N ALA A 403 -2.20 27.82 13.25
CA ALA A 403 -3.46 27.38 13.88
C ALA A 403 -3.44 25.87 14.14
N ASN A 404 -3.84 25.47 15.35
CA ASN A 404 -3.80 24.07 15.80
C ASN A 404 -5.07 23.60 16.51
N ASN A 405 -5.97 24.53 16.89
CA ASN A 405 -7.22 24.23 17.56
C ASN A 405 -8.36 24.04 16.56
N TYR A 406 -8.31 22.96 15.77
CA TYR A 406 -9.38 22.58 14.83
C TYR A 406 -9.27 21.10 14.46
N GLU A 407 -10.36 20.57 13.93
CA GLU A 407 -10.45 19.23 13.31
C GLU A 407 -11.04 19.35 11.91
N LEU A 408 -10.69 18.46 11.00
CA LEU A 408 -11.24 18.40 9.65
C LEU A 408 -12.05 17.13 9.46
N VAL A 409 -13.24 17.29 8.87
CA VAL A 409 -14.08 16.19 8.41
C VAL A 409 -14.20 16.31 6.90
N TRP A 410 -13.76 15.29 6.18
CA TRP A 410 -13.83 15.23 4.74
C TRP A 410 -14.95 14.30 4.28
N THR A 411 -15.75 14.75 3.34
CA THR A 411 -16.87 13.97 2.80
C THR A 411 -16.99 14.15 1.30
N SER A 412 -17.45 13.11 0.61
CA SER A 412 -17.81 13.15 -0.81
C SER A 412 -19.34 13.20 -0.94
N SER A 413 -19.85 13.98 -1.87
CA SER A 413 -21.28 14.01 -2.20
C SER A 413 -21.74 12.75 -2.94
N ASN A 414 -20.80 12.03 -3.56
CA ASN A 414 -21.08 10.78 -4.28
C ASN A 414 -19.84 9.85 -4.25
N GLU A 415 -19.84 8.93 -3.29
CA GLU A 415 -18.74 7.96 -3.12
C GLU A 415 -18.66 6.93 -4.25
N SER A 416 -19.71 6.74 -5.03
CA SER A 416 -19.64 5.88 -6.22
C SER A 416 -18.88 6.53 -7.38
N VAL A 417 -18.69 7.85 -7.37
CA VAL A 417 -17.89 8.60 -8.35
C VAL A 417 -16.49 8.85 -7.82
N ALA A 418 -16.38 9.38 -6.59
CA ALA A 418 -15.10 9.65 -5.97
C ALA A 418 -15.18 9.46 -4.46
N THR A 419 -14.24 8.75 -3.88
CA THR A 419 -14.05 8.65 -2.42
C THR A 419 -13.00 9.64 -1.95
N VAL A 420 -13.03 9.99 -0.65
CA VAL A 420 -12.06 10.90 -0.05
C VAL A 420 -11.60 10.36 1.30
N THR A 421 -10.29 10.41 1.51
CA THR A 421 -9.66 10.21 2.81
C THR A 421 -8.77 11.41 3.11
N GLY A 422 -8.71 11.88 4.35
CA GLY A 422 -7.92 13.06 4.63
C GLY A 422 -7.51 13.19 6.10
N ASN A 423 -6.52 14.03 6.33
CA ASN A 423 -6.01 14.41 7.64
C ASN A 423 -6.14 15.94 7.85
N LYS A 424 -5.48 16.47 8.90
CA LYS A 424 -5.52 17.92 9.22
C LYS A 424 -4.87 18.85 8.19
N ARG A 425 -4.23 18.34 7.14
CA ARG A 425 -3.49 19.15 6.16
C ARG A 425 -3.93 18.97 4.74
N ARG A 426 -4.38 17.75 4.37
CA ARG A 426 -4.74 17.40 3.00
C ARG A 426 -5.72 16.25 2.95
N ALA A 427 -6.36 16.10 1.80
CA ALA A 427 -7.16 14.93 1.47
C ALA A 427 -6.67 14.32 0.16
N THR A 428 -6.76 12.99 0.08
CA THR A 428 -6.59 12.22 -1.14
C THR A 428 -7.96 11.84 -1.66
N VAL A 429 -8.26 12.22 -2.88
CA VAL A 429 -9.48 11.85 -3.61
C VAL A 429 -9.15 10.73 -4.57
N THR A 430 -9.92 9.66 -4.54
CA THR A 430 -9.76 8.51 -5.45
C THR A 430 -10.94 8.44 -6.41
N GLY A 431 -10.67 8.40 -7.71
CA GLY A 431 -11.68 8.25 -8.75
C GLY A 431 -12.19 6.80 -8.83
N ILE A 432 -13.50 6.60 -8.69
CA ILE A 432 -14.14 5.28 -8.69
C ILE A 432 -14.87 5.04 -10.02
N SER A 433 -15.68 5.99 -10.47
CA SER A 433 -16.37 5.94 -11.77
C SER A 433 -16.44 7.32 -12.40
N ALA A 434 -16.66 7.38 -13.70
CA ALA A 434 -16.76 8.67 -14.41
C ALA A 434 -17.92 9.51 -13.88
N GLY A 435 -17.70 10.81 -13.76
CA GLY A 435 -18.69 11.74 -13.25
C GLY A 435 -18.07 12.85 -12.41
N THR A 436 -18.91 13.57 -11.67
CA THR A 436 -18.49 14.64 -10.76
C THR A 436 -18.97 14.36 -9.34
N ALA A 437 -18.15 14.68 -8.37
CA ALA A 437 -18.49 14.67 -6.95
C ALA A 437 -17.96 15.94 -6.27
N THR A 438 -18.72 16.49 -5.34
CA THR A 438 -18.25 17.60 -4.50
C THR A 438 -17.58 17.04 -3.26
N ILE A 439 -16.30 17.31 -3.10
CA ILE A 439 -15.57 17.00 -1.88
C ILE A 439 -15.71 18.18 -0.93
N THR A 440 -16.21 17.92 0.27
CA THR A 440 -16.44 18.92 1.30
C THR A 440 -15.47 18.72 2.45
N CYS A 441 -14.73 19.77 2.79
CA CYS A 441 -13.94 19.90 4.00
C CYS A 441 -14.75 20.69 5.03
N THR A 442 -15.11 20.08 6.15
CA THR A 442 -15.77 20.75 7.29
C THR A 442 -14.73 20.99 8.37
N VAL A 443 -14.53 22.25 8.75
CA VAL A 443 -13.64 22.65 9.84
C VAL A 443 -14.46 22.69 11.14
N MET A 444 -14.03 21.93 12.13
CA MET A 444 -14.63 21.87 13.47
C MET A 444 -13.71 22.54 14.47
N VAL A 445 -14.27 23.34 15.36
CA VAL A 445 -13.59 23.94 16.52
C VAL A 445 -14.40 23.65 17.76
N ASN A 446 -13.81 23.01 18.75
CA ASN A 446 -14.47 22.62 20.00
C ASN A 446 -15.80 21.88 19.77
N GLY A 447 -15.84 20.96 18.80
CA GLY A 447 -17.01 20.17 18.45
C GLY A 447 -18.12 20.92 17.69
N SER A 448 -17.88 22.18 17.29
CA SER A 448 -18.82 23.00 16.52
C SER A 448 -18.26 23.32 15.13
N VAL A 449 -19.14 23.35 14.13
CA VAL A 449 -18.72 23.72 12.76
C VAL A 449 -18.26 25.18 12.73
N PHE A 450 -17.00 25.40 12.40
CA PHE A 450 -16.43 26.72 12.13
C PHE A 450 -16.73 27.19 10.70
N GLY A 451 -16.67 26.27 9.74
CA GLY A 451 -16.98 26.56 8.35
C GLY A 451 -16.78 25.36 7.44
N THR A 452 -17.09 25.53 6.17
CA THR A 452 -16.92 24.50 5.14
C THR A 452 -16.24 25.09 3.90
N ALA A 453 -15.43 24.27 3.22
CA ALA A 453 -14.90 24.58 1.89
C ALA A 453 -15.11 23.38 0.98
N THR A 454 -15.27 23.61 -0.29
CA THR A 454 -15.56 22.56 -1.26
C THR A 454 -14.55 22.56 -2.40
N CYS A 455 -14.31 21.37 -2.95
CA CYS A 455 -13.54 21.16 -4.16
C CYS A 455 -14.37 20.25 -5.08
N GLU A 456 -14.49 20.62 -6.36
CA GLU A 456 -15.14 19.77 -7.35
C GLU A 456 -14.15 18.69 -7.82
N ALA A 457 -14.51 17.43 -7.69
CA ALA A 457 -13.73 16.31 -8.21
C ALA A 457 -14.39 15.79 -9.49
N THR A 458 -13.69 15.89 -10.61
CA THR A 458 -14.12 15.34 -11.90
C THR A 458 -13.32 14.08 -12.17
N VAL A 459 -14.01 12.96 -12.30
CA VAL A 459 -13.42 11.68 -12.68
C VAL A 459 -13.72 11.43 -14.14
N ASN A 460 -12.69 11.33 -14.94
CA ASN A 460 -12.77 11.11 -16.37
C ASN A 460 -12.47 9.66 -16.73
N ILE A 461 -13.05 9.18 -17.82
CA ILE A 461 -12.59 7.95 -18.48
C ILE A 461 -11.29 8.29 -19.21
N ASP A 462 -10.26 7.44 -19.07
CA ASP A 462 -9.09 7.54 -19.93
C ASP A 462 -9.49 7.08 -21.36
N THR A 463 -9.95 8.01 -22.16
CA THR A 463 -10.43 7.71 -23.52
C THR A 463 -9.30 7.24 -24.42
N SER A 464 -8.05 7.64 -24.15
CA SER A 464 -6.90 7.15 -24.91
C SER A 464 -6.62 5.67 -24.59
N LEU A 465 -6.72 5.29 -23.33
CA LEU A 465 -6.58 3.89 -22.92
C LEU A 465 -7.75 3.04 -23.42
N PHE A 466 -8.98 3.54 -23.32
CA PHE A 466 -10.18 2.90 -23.85
C PHE A 466 -10.07 2.71 -25.39
N ASP A 467 -9.69 3.76 -26.11
CA ASP A 467 -9.49 3.70 -27.55
C ASP A 467 -8.36 2.72 -27.93
N SER A 468 -7.29 2.66 -27.12
CA SER A 468 -6.14 1.77 -27.37
C SER A 468 -6.45 0.28 -27.13
N LEU A 469 -7.44 -0.01 -26.29
CA LEU A 469 -7.89 -1.39 -26.06
C LEU A 469 -8.81 -1.88 -27.18
N ASN A 470 -9.18 -1.01 -28.13
CA ASN A 470 -10.07 -1.30 -29.26
C ASN A 470 -11.33 -2.03 -28.80
N VAL A 471 -11.96 -1.50 -27.73
CA VAL A 471 -13.12 -2.13 -27.13
C VAL A 471 -14.28 -2.12 -28.12
N ALA A 472 -14.58 -3.30 -28.64
CA ALA A 472 -15.77 -3.48 -29.44
C ALA A 472 -16.97 -3.57 -28.50
N GLY A 473 -17.66 -2.47 -28.34
CA GLY A 473 -18.85 -2.41 -27.51
C GLY A 473 -18.71 -1.61 -26.22
N GLY A 474 -18.45 -0.42 -26.27
CA GLY A 474 -18.35 0.72 -25.40
C GLY A 474 -18.79 0.74 -23.94
N SER A 475 -19.05 -0.36 -23.26
CA SER A 475 -19.50 -0.36 -21.87
C SER A 475 -18.40 -0.56 -20.83
N LEU A 476 -17.15 -0.78 -21.24
CA LEU A 476 -16.08 -1.08 -20.30
C LEU A 476 -15.35 0.19 -19.87
N GLN A 477 -15.48 0.55 -18.60
CA GLN A 477 -14.64 1.57 -17.99
C GLN A 477 -13.35 0.95 -17.47
N PHE A 478 -12.20 1.54 -17.80
CA PHE A 478 -10.91 1.03 -17.39
C PHE A 478 -10.26 1.95 -16.37
N GLY A 479 -9.78 1.35 -15.28
CA GLY A 479 -8.90 1.98 -14.30
C GLY A 479 -7.47 1.43 -14.46
N THR A 480 -6.47 2.25 -14.16
CA THR A 480 -5.06 1.84 -14.22
C THR A 480 -4.34 2.22 -12.93
N SER A 481 -3.44 1.34 -12.48
CA SER A 481 -2.73 1.51 -11.20
C SER A 481 -1.73 2.68 -11.19
N GLN A 482 -1.32 3.07 -9.99
CA GLN A 482 -0.30 4.08 -9.73
C GLN A 482 0.84 3.46 -8.90
N PRO A 483 2.11 3.89 -9.05
CA PRO A 483 2.60 4.89 -10.02
C PRO A 483 2.76 4.30 -11.41
N TYR A 484 2.65 2.99 -11.59
CA TYR A 484 2.76 2.29 -12.86
C TYR A 484 1.42 1.72 -13.26
N GLY A 485 1.10 1.82 -14.54
CA GLY A 485 -0.16 1.35 -15.09
C GLY A 485 -0.02 0.97 -16.55
N PHE A 486 -1.13 0.98 -17.29
CA PHE A 486 -1.12 0.82 -18.73
C PHE A 486 -1.33 2.17 -19.39
N GLU A 487 -0.68 2.38 -20.52
CA GLU A 487 -0.76 3.58 -21.33
C GLU A 487 -1.07 3.23 -22.79
N ALA A 488 -1.74 4.14 -23.48
CA ALA A 488 -2.05 3.99 -24.89
C ALA A 488 -0.80 4.25 -25.73
N VAL A 489 -0.46 3.31 -26.61
CA VAL A 489 0.69 3.43 -27.54
C VAL A 489 0.32 2.98 -28.94
N THR A 490 0.98 3.54 -29.94
CA THR A 490 0.91 3.05 -31.33
C THR A 490 2.17 2.30 -31.67
N GLU A 491 2.03 1.02 -32.03
CA GLU A 491 3.14 0.16 -32.47
C GLU A 491 2.81 -0.47 -33.84
N GLY A 492 3.47 -0.02 -34.88
CA GLY A 492 3.13 -0.39 -36.27
C GLY A 492 1.72 0.10 -36.63
N ASP A 493 0.87 -0.81 -37.04
CA ASP A 493 -0.53 -0.51 -37.42
C ASP A 493 -1.51 -0.71 -36.22
N ARG A 494 -1.01 -1.04 -35.01
CA ARG A 494 -1.82 -1.27 -33.82
C ARG A 494 -1.77 -0.07 -32.89
N PHE A 495 -2.94 0.37 -32.41
CA PHE A 495 -3.11 1.24 -31.28
C PHE A 495 -3.57 0.39 -30.10
N LEU A 496 -2.76 0.27 -29.05
CA LEU A 496 -2.90 -0.75 -28.01
C LEU A 496 -2.54 -0.20 -26.62
N ALA A 497 -2.98 -0.90 -25.58
CA ALA A 497 -2.58 -0.60 -24.20
C ALA A 497 -1.32 -1.37 -23.82
N LYS A 498 -0.32 -0.68 -23.27
CA LYS A 498 0.99 -1.22 -22.87
C LYS A 498 1.32 -0.87 -21.44
N SER A 499 1.85 -1.83 -20.68
CA SER A 499 2.36 -1.58 -19.34
C SER A 499 3.57 -0.64 -19.36
N ASN A 500 3.61 0.34 -18.44
CA ASN A 500 4.64 1.40 -18.44
C ASN A 500 5.72 1.25 -17.36
N ASN A 501 5.87 0.04 -16.82
CA ASN A 501 6.89 -0.27 -15.81
C ASN A 501 8.14 -0.96 -16.36
N ALA A 502 8.40 -0.88 -17.66
CA ALA A 502 9.61 -1.40 -18.28
C ALA A 502 10.87 -0.80 -17.62
N GLY A 503 11.85 -1.64 -17.31
CA GLY A 503 13.09 -1.22 -16.66
C GLY A 503 12.98 -0.92 -15.16
N VAL A 504 11.81 -1.04 -14.57
CA VAL A 504 11.59 -0.73 -13.15
C VAL A 504 11.40 -2.02 -12.35
N GLY A 505 12.44 -2.45 -11.67
CA GLY A 505 12.39 -3.65 -10.80
C GLY A 505 11.42 -3.45 -9.63
N ASN A 506 10.85 -4.56 -9.14
CA ASN A 506 9.85 -4.61 -8.06
C ASN A 506 8.65 -3.69 -8.28
N SER A 507 8.16 -3.65 -9.49
CA SER A 507 7.00 -2.85 -9.86
C SER A 507 5.89 -3.72 -10.43
N THR A 508 4.66 -3.25 -10.27
CA THR A 508 3.50 -3.84 -10.92
C THR A 508 2.71 -2.75 -11.61
N ALA A 509 2.45 -2.93 -12.89
CA ALA A 509 1.52 -2.13 -13.65
C ALA A 509 0.24 -2.93 -13.87
N SER A 510 -0.92 -2.35 -13.64
CA SER A 510 -2.19 -3.02 -13.90
C SER A 510 -3.21 -2.12 -14.57
N VAL A 511 -4.15 -2.75 -15.27
CA VAL A 511 -5.37 -2.16 -15.80
C VAL A 511 -6.54 -3.07 -15.46
N SER A 512 -7.66 -2.52 -15.07
CA SER A 512 -8.83 -3.27 -14.64
C SER A 512 -10.13 -2.68 -15.16
N THR A 513 -11.14 -3.52 -15.25
CA THR A 513 -12.53 -3.13 -15.56
C THR A 513 -13.50 -3.99 -14.76
N THR A 514 -14.68 -3.45 -14.47
CA THR A 514 -15.76 -4.20 -13.86
C THR A 514 -17.00 -4.14 -14.76
N VAL A 515 -17.62 -5.30 -14.99
CA VAL A 515 -18.77 -5.43 -15.87
C VAL A 515 -19.79 -6.40 -15.29
N GLN A 516 -21.08 -6.14 -15.50
CA GLN A 516 -22.13 -7.11 -15.20
C GLN A 516 -22.20 -8.15 -16.31
N MET A 517 -22.17 -9.43 -15.93
CA MET A 517 -22.22 -10.56 -16.86
C MET A 517 -23.33 -11.51 -16.47
N SER A 518 -23.97 -12.10 -17.49
CA SER A 518 -24.84 -13.25 -17.32
C SER A 518 -24.05 -14.55 -17.50
N ALA A 519 -24.56 -15.65 -16.98
CA ALA A 519 -23.94 -16.96 -17.16
C ALA A 519 -23.83 -17.30 -18.67
N GLY A 520 -22.61 -17.57 -19.12
CA GLY A 520 -22.32 -17.83 -20.53
C GLY A 520 -21.78 -16.64 -21.32
N ASP A 521 -21.87 -15.42 -20.79
CA ASP A 521 -21.23 -14.26 -21.41
C ASP A 521 -19.72 -14.40 -21.44
N THR A 522 -19.07 -13.79 -22.43
CA THR A 522 -17.63 -13.91 -22.62
C THR A 522 -16.96 -12.54 -22.65
N LEU A 523 -15.77 -12.47 -22.05
CA LEU A 523 -14.79 -11.42 -22.28
C LEU A 523 -13.65 -12.00 -23.10
N THR A 524 -13.37 -11.41 -24.28
CA THR A 524 -12.28 -11.83 -25.15
C THR A 524 -11.31 -10.67 -25.35
N PHE A 525 -10.01 -10.96 -25.41
CA PHE A 525 -8.98 -9.95 -25.65
C PHE A 525 -7.73 -10.57 -26.28
N ASP A 526 -7.00 -9.75 -27.02
CA ASP A 526 -5.66 -10.09 -27.50
C ASP A 526 -4.62 -9.64 -26.49
N TYR A 527 -3.62 -10.46 -26.26
CA TYR A 527 -2.52 -10.14 -25.37
C TYR A 527 -1.16 -10.53 -25.97
N PHE A 528 -0.17 -9.76 -25.55
CA PHE A 528 1.24 -10.01 -25.83
C PHE A 528 2.02 -9.79 -24.55
N TYR A 529 2.99 -10.65 -24.29
CA TYR A 529 3.95 -10.46 -23.19
C TYR A 529 5.36 -10.77 -23.69
N SER A 530 6.33 -10.00 -23.20
CA SER A 530 7.75 -10.21 -23.46
C SER A 530 8.51 -9.78 -22.20
N SER A 531 9.03 -10.78 -21.47
CA SER A 531 9.52 -10.58 -20.13
C SER A 531 10.68 -11.52 -19.81
N GLU A 532 11.32 -11.35 -18.66
CA GLU A 532 12.22 -12.33 -18.11
C GLU A 532 11.45 -13.60 -17.73
N SER A 533 11.93 -14.76 -18.22
CA SER A 533 11.27 -16.05 -17.99
C SER A 533 11.35 -16.41 -16.50
N ASN A 534 10.20 -16.71 -15.89
CA ASN A 534 10.01 -17.14 -14.52
C ASN A 534 10.33 -16.10 -13.43
N TYR A 535 10.49 -14.84 -13.82
CA TYR A 535 10.73 -13.74 -12.88
C TYR A 535 9.74 -12.61 -13.06
N ASP A 536 9.52 -12.18 -14.32
CA ASP A 536 8.56 -11.13 -14.63
C ASP A 536 7.29 -11.73 -15.24
N TRP A 537 6.11 -11.38 -14.70
CA TRP A 537 4.88 -12.10 -14.97
C TRP A 537 3.79 -11.22 -15.56
N TYR A 538 3.26 -11.64 -16.66
CA TYR A 538 1.90 -11.30 -17.08
C TYR A 538 0.90 -12.10 -16.24
N ARG A 539 -0.13 -11.43 -15.70
CA ARG A 539 -1.26 -12.08 -15.04
C ARG A 539 -2.57 -11.51 -15.53
N PHE A 540 -3.54 -12.40 -15.66
CA PHE A 540 -4.94 -12.04 -15.85
C PHE A 540 -5.76 -12.66 -14.73
N LYS A 541 -6.56 -11.81 -14.06
CA LYS A 541 -7.42 -12.21 -12.94
C LYS A 541 -8.87 -11.90 -13.25
N ALA A 542 -9.78 -12.74 -12.75
CA ALA A 542 -11.22 -12.52 -12.72
C ALA A 542 -11.69 -12.60 -11.25
N ASN A 543 -12.30 -11.55 -10.73
CA ASN A 543 -12.72 -11.42 -9.32
C ASN A 543 -11.58 -11.78 -8.34
N GLY A 544 -10.37 -11.25 -8.59
CA GLY A 544 -9.18 -11.51 -7.79
C GLY A 544 -8.53 -12.89 -8.00
N THR A 545 -9.22 -13.84 -8.63
CA THR A 545 -8.68 -15.18 -8.92
C THR A 545 -7.78 -15.14 -10.16
N GLU A 546 -6.55 -15.61 -10.04
CA GLU A 546 -5.61 -15.72 -11.15
C GLU A 546 -6.09 -16.77 -12.16
N VAL A 547 -6.36 -16.33 -13.39
CA VAL A 547 -6.84 -17.16 -14.50
C VAL A 547 -5.71 -17.50 -15.46
N GLN A 548 -4.79 -16.55 -15.68
CA GLN A 548 -3.56 -16.76 -16.45
C GLN A 548 -2.36 -16.18 -15.72
N LYS A 549 -1.24 -16.90 -15.76
CA LYS A 549 0.08 -16.45 -15.30
C LYS A 549 1.13 -16.91 -16.31
N LEU A 550 1.75 -15.99 -17.00
CA LEU A 550 2.68 -16.26 -18.11
C LEU A 550 3.93 -15.39 -17.99
N SER A 551 5.08 -15.94 -18.41
CA SER A 551 6.36 -15.21 -18.40
C SER A 551 7.26 -15.68 -19.55
N GLY A 552 8.30 -14.91 -19.85
CA GLY A 552 9.28 -15.21 -20.89
C GLY A 552 9.00 -14.45 -22.20
N ASN A 553 9.73 -14.82 -23.24
CA ASN A 553 9.62 -14.18 -24.55
C ASN A 553 8.71 -15.01 -25.45
N THR A 554 7.66 -14.43 -25.96
CA THR A 554 6.64 -15.09 -26.79
C THR A 554 7.03 -15.19 -28.26
N ASN A 555 8.19 -15.31 -28.71
CA ASN A 555 8.52 -15.33 -30.15
C ASN A 555 7.77 -14.25 -30.97
N SER A 556 7.42 -13.13 -30.37
CA SER A 556 6.71 -11.99 -30.97
C SER A 556 5.28 -12.28 -31.47
N ALA A 557 4.61 -13.32 -30.98
CA ALA A 557 3.25 -13.66 -31.37
C ALA A 557 2.21 -13.11 -30.38
N TRP A 558 1.15 -12.50 -30.89
CA TRP A 558 -0.06 -12.20 -30.17
C TRP A 558 -0.88 -13.47 -29.95
N ALA A 559 -1.56 -13.57 -28.82
CA ALA A 559 -2.51 -14.62 -28.51
C ALA A 559 -3.84 -14.01 -28.08
N THR A 560 -4.92 -14.74 -28.28
CA THR A 560 -6.27 -14.35 -27.87
C THR A 560 -6.70 -15.22 -26.70
N TYR A 561 -7.33 -14.62 -25.69
CA TYR A 561 -7.93 -15.32 -24.57
C TYR A 561 -9.42 -14.98 -24.47
N THR A 562 -10.23 -15.97 -24.10
CA THR A 562 -11.66 -15.80 -23.85
C THR A 562 -11.99 -16.35 -22.46
N TYR A 563 -12.55 -15.49 -21.61
CA TYR A 563 -13.13 -15.86 -20.34
C TYR A 563 -14.65 -16.02 -20.51
N THR A 564 -15.25 -17.02 -19.87
CA THR A 564 -16.69 -17.23 -19.88
C THR A 564 -17.22 -17.14 -18.44
N ALA A 565 -18.23 -16.31 -18.23
CA ALA A 565 -18.89 -16.15 -16.94
C ALA A 565 -19.62 -17.44 -16.54
N ALA A 566 -19.36 -17.94 -15.35
CA ALA A 566 -19.98 -19.13 -14.80
C ALA A 566 -21.40 -18.89 -14.22
N ALA A 567 -21.68 -17.66 -13.84
CA ALA A 567 -22.95 -17.24 -13.21
C ALA A 567 -23.24 -15.77 -13.52
N ASP A 568 -24.46 -15.34 -13.27
CA ASP A 568 -24.83 -13.92 -13.33
C ASP A 568 -24.15 -13.15 -12.20
N GLY A 569 -23.66 -11.94 -12.45
CA GLY A 569 -23.08 -11.07 -11.44
C GLY A 569 -22.04 -10.07 -11.96
N ALA A 570 -21.50 -9.28 -11.04
CA ALA A 570 -20.41 -8.37 -11.33
C ALA A 570 -19.08 -9.14 -11.43
N TYR A 571 -18.35 -8.91 -12.50
CA TYR A 571 -17.01 -9.46 -12.74
C TYR A 571 -16.01 -8.34 -12.85
N THR A 572 -14.99 -8.37 -11.99
CA THR A 572 -13.84 -7.48 -12.08
C THR A 572 -12.69 -8.22 -12.75
N PHE A 573 -12.22 -7.70 -13.86
CA PHE A 573 -11.08 -8.22 -14.61
C PHE A 573 -9.87 -7.32 -14.42
N GLU A 574 -8.70 -7.94 -14.21
CA GLU A 574 -7.43 -7.25 -14.05
C GLU A 574 -6.37 -7.90 -14.94
N TRP A 575 -5.69 -7.07 -15.73
CA TRP A 575 -4.46 -7.44 -16.43
C TRP A 575 -3.30 -6.75 -15.74
N SER A 576 -2.22 -7.48 -15.48
CA SER A 576 -1.06 -6.91 -14.81
C SER A 576 0.26 -7.43 -15.34
N TYR A 577 1.28 -6.58 -15.23
CA TYR A 577 2.67 -6.93 -15.44
C TYR A 577 3.47 -6.65 -14.19
N SER A 578 3.97 -7.69 -13.54
CA SER A 578 4.78 -7.59 -12.32
C SER A 578 6.22 -7.99 -12.61
N LYS A 579 7.15 -7.20 -12.10
CA LYS A 579 8.59 -7.37 -12.26
C LYS A 579 9.24 -7.71 -10.93
N ASP A 580 10.26 -8.55 -10.98
CA ASP A 580 11.16 -8.76 -9.87
C ASP A 580 12.18 -7.61 -9.70
N SER A 581 13.19 -7.81 -8.84
CA SER A 581 14.14 -6.76 -8.46
C SER A 581 15.22 -6.46 -9.50
N SER A 582 15.36 -7.30 -10.52
CA SER A 582 16.56 -7.26 -11.37
C SER A 582 16.25 -7.40 -12.85
N VAL A 583 17.04 -7.87 -13.62
CA VAL A 583 17.15 -8.18 -15.04
C VAL A 583 15.92 -7.85 -15.92
N ASN A 584 16.11 -6.97 -16.88
CA ASN A 584 15.12 -6.68 -17.91
C ASN A 584 15.39 -7.56 -19.15
N ARG A 585 14.40 -8.30 -19.62
CA ARG A 585 14.48 -9.18 -20.79
C ARG A 585 13.35 -8.93 -21.76
N GLY A 586 13.66 -9.09 -23.05
CA GLY A 586 12.69 -8.87 -24.13
C GLY A 586 12.26 -7.40 -24.24
N ASP A 587 11.00 -7.16 -24.60
CA ASP A 587 10.40 -5.81 -24.61
C ASP A 587 10.04 -5.31 -23.22
N ASP A 588 10.16 -6.18 -22.22
CA ASP A 588 9.92 -5.90 -20.80
C ASP A 588 8.55 -5.27 -20.55
N CYS A 589 7.51 -5.83 -21.14
CA CYS A 589 6.16 -5.30 -21.08
C CYS A 589 5.07 -6.34 -21.35
N VAL A 590 3.86 -5.96 -21.01
CA VAL A 590 2.60 -6.58 -21.43
C VAL A 590 1.84 -5.60 -22.31
N LYS A 591 1.19 -6.13 -23.37
CA LYS A 591 0.33 -5.35 -24.27
C LYS A 591 -1.03 -6.04 -24.36
N ILE A 592 -2.10 -5.25 -24.34
CA ILE A 592 -3.49 -5.70 -24.45
C ILE A 592 -4.16 -4.93 -25.56
N ASP A 593 -5.02 -5.61 -26.32
CA ASP A 593 -5.71 -5.07 -27.49
C ASP A 593 -7.00 -5.85 -27.75
N ASN A 594 -7.90 -5.30 -28.55
CA ASN A 594 -9.12 -5.96 -29.02
C ASN A 594 -9.96 -6.57 -27.90
N VAL A 595 -10.18 -5.83 -26.81
CA VAL A 595 -11.03 -6.27 -25.72
C VAL A 595 -12.50 -6.27 -26.18
N ALA A 596 -13.17 -7.41 -26.10
CA ALA A 596 -14.55 -7.57 -26.53
C ALA A 596 -15.37 -8.30 -25.47
N PHE A 597 -16.57 -7.82 -25.24
CA PHE A 597 -17.55 -8.39 -24.32
C PHE A 597 -18.78 -8.87 -25.12
N SER A 598 -19.29 -10.07 -24.82
CA SER A 598 -20.41 -10.67 -25.55
C SER A 598 -21.75 -10.59 -24.79
N GLY A 599 -21.81 -9.92 -23.66
CA GLY A 599 -23.04 -9.85 -22.86
C GLY A 599 -23.99 -8.77 -23.35
N ASP A 600 -25.29 -9.09 -23.34
CA ASP A 600 -26.37 -8.13 -23.46
C ASP A 600 -26.74 -7.71 -22.03
N ALA A 601 -25.96 -6.85 -21.44
CA ALA A 601 -25.99 -6.53 -20.00
C ALA A 601 -27.21 -5.65 -19.62
N GLY A 602 -28.40 -6.02 -20.05
CA GLY A 602 -29.63 -5.37 -19.66
C GLY A 602 -29.70 -3.87 -20.01
N MET A 603 -29.04 -3.50 -21.10
CA MET A 603 -28.96 -2.12 -21.56
C MET A 603 -30.34 -1.56 -21.83
N ALA A 604 -30.63 -0.39 -21.27
CA ALA A 604 -31.80 0.39 -21.67
C ALA A 604 -31.60 0.92 -23.10
N ASN A 605 -32.66 1.10 -23.86
CA ASN A 605 -32.59 1.74 -25.18
C ASN A 605 -31.98 3.13 -25.03
N GLY A 606 -30.87 3.37 -25.73
CA GLY A 606 -30.07 4.60 -25.59
C GLY A 606 -28.88 4.51 -24.64
N ASP A 607 -28.76 3.44 -23.85
CA ASP A 607 -27.60 3.11 -23.04
C ASP A 607 -26.60 2.34 -23.92
N VAL A 608 -25.79 3.09 -24.65
CA VAL A 608 -24.91 2.53 -25.70
C VAL A 608 -23.61 2.01 -25.10
N ASP A 609 -23.18 2.56 -23.96
CA ASP A 609 -21.98 2.12 -23.26
C ASP A 609 -22.27 1.04 -22.20
N GLY A 610 -23.55 0.79 -21.87
CA GLY A 610 -24.01 -0.31 -21.03
C GLY A 610 -23.73 -0.08 -19.54
N ASP A 611 -23.55 1.15 -19.11
CA ASP A 611 -23.32 1.48 -17.69
C ASP A 611 -24.60 1.49 -16.86
N GLY A 612 -25.76 1.27 -17.51
CA GLY A 612 -27.09 1.29 -16.90
C GLY A 612 -27.73 2.68 -16.84
N ILE A 613 -27.09 3.71 -17.37
CA ILE A 613 -27.53 5.11 -17.34
C ILE A 613 -27.43 5.70 -18.73
N VAL A 614 -28.54 6.15 -19.30
CA VAL A 614 -28.50 6.90 -20.57
C VAL A 614 -27.93 8.30 -20.30
N SER A 615 -26.74 8.57 -20.79
CA SER A 615 -25.93 9.75 -20.51
C SER A 615 -25.41 10.44 -21.78
N VAL A 616 -24.66 11.53 -21.58
CA VAL A 616 -23.94 12.24 -22.66
C VAL A 616 -22.86 11.35 -23.29
N SER A 617 -22.29 10.41 -22.52
CA SER A 617 -21.28 9.45 -23.02
C SER A 617 -21.85 8.55 -24.11
N ASP A 618 -23.09 8.07 -23.92
CA ASP A 618 -23.80 7.23 -24.90
C ASP A 618 -24.09 7.97 -26.20
N ALA A 619 -24.54 9.22 -26.06
CA ALA A 619 -24.77 10.07 -27.22
C ALA A 619 -23.47 10.36 -28.00
N LEU A 620 -22.36 10.54 -27.29
CA LEU A 620 -21.04 10.72 -27.92
C LEU A 620 -20.58 9.44 -28.62
N LEU A 621 -20.79 8.29 -27.98
CA LEU A 621 -20.42 7.00 -28.53
C LEU A 621 -21.24 6.69 -29.80
N ALA A 622 -22.55 6.89 -29.77
CA ALA A 622 -23.42 6.79 -30.93
C ALA A 622 -23.00 7.74 -32.04
N MET A 623 -22.63 8.99 -31.73
CA MET A 623 -22.15 9.97 -32.70
C MET A 623 -20.84 9.52 -33.36
N ARG A 624 -19.90 8.99 -32.59
CA ARG A 624 -18.62 8.46 -33.11
C ARG A 624 -18.86 7.27 -34.04
N GLY A 625 -19.79 6.38 -33.67
CA GLY A 625 -20.24 5.29 -34.54
C GLY A 625 -20.87 5.79 -35.83
N ALA A 626 -21.79 6.77 -35.74
CA ALA A 626 -22.43 7.41 -36.89
C ALA A 626 -21.41 8.06 -37.86
N MET A 627 -20.34 8.64 -37.30
CA MET A 627 -19.27 9.26 -38.09
C MET A 627 -18.25 8.23 -38.64
N GLY A 628 -18.37 6.96 -38.28
CA GLY A 628 -17.43 5.91 -38.69
C GLY A 628 -16.03 6.04 -38.05
N THR A 629 -15.90 6.82 -36.97
CA THR A 629 -14.66 6.97 -36.23
C THR A 629 -14.39 5.80 -35.28
N ILE A 630 -15.42 5.04 -34.94
CA ILE A 630 -15.35 3.76 -34.23
C ILE A 630 -16.32 2.77 -34.88
N ILE A 631 -16.05 1.48 -34.64
CA ILE A 631 -16.98 0.41 -35.03
C ILE A 631 -17.77 0.01 -33.80
N LEU A 632 -19.09 0.24 -33.84
CA LEU A 632 -20.00 -0.21 -32.80
C LEU A 632 -20.23 -1.72 -32.92
N THR A 633 -20.36 -2.41 -31.78
CA THR A 633 -20.76 -3.83 -31.76
C THR A 633 -22.21 -4.00 -32.17
N ALA A 634 -22.62 -5.25 -32.41
CA ALA A 634 -24.01 -5.58 -32.70
C ALA A 634 -24.97 -5.13 -31.57
N SER A 635 -24.56 -5.28 -30.30
CA SER A 635 -25.33 -4.81 -29.15
C SER A 635 -25.44 -3.29 -29.12
N GLN A 636 -24.30 -2.58 -29.26
CA GLN A 636 -24.29 -1.11 -29.30
C GLN A 636 -25.08 -0.54 -30.48
N LEU A 637 -24.98 -1.15 -31.65
CA LEU A 637 -25.80 -0.78 -32.79
C LEU A 637 -27.28 -0.89 -32.44
N ALA A 638 -27.69 -1.99 -31.80
CA ALA A 638 -29.07 -2.22 -31.40
C ALA A 638 -29.61 -1.21 -30.38
N HIS A 639 -28.75 -0.74 -29.46
CA HIS A 639 -29.14 0.25 -28.43
C HIS A 639 -28.96 1.69 -28.89
N ALA A 640 -28.06 1.94 -29.83
CA ALA A 640 -27.83 3.24 -30.43
C ALA A 640 -28.81 3.57 -31.57
N ASP A 641 -29.32 2.58 -32.27
CA ASP A 641 -30.33 2.72 -33.33
C ASP A 641 -31.73 2.87 -32.70
N LEU A 642 -32.07 4.10 -32.32
CA LEU A 642 -33.32 4.38 -31.60
C LEU A 642 -34.55 4.40 -32.50
N ASP A 643 -34.39 4.65 -33.79
CA ASP A 643 -35.50 4.65 -34.74
C ASP A 643 -35.71 3.30 -35.41
N GLY A 644 -34.78 2.33 -35.18
CA GLY A 644 -34.87 0.94 -35.64
C GLY A 644 -34.65 0.76 -37.14
N ASP A 645 -34.00 1.69 -37.82
CA ASP A 645 -33.76 1.64 -39.27
C ASP A 645 -32.56 0.77 -39.65
N GLY A 646 -31.83 0.24 -38.68
CA GLY A 646 -30.66 -0.65 -38.85
C GLY A 646 -29.35 0.09 -39.04
N THR A 647 -29.33 1.42 -38.88
CA THR A 647 -28.13 2.26 -39.00
C THR A 647 -28.07 3.31 -37.91
N VAL A 648 -26.95 3.43 -37.23
CA VAL A 648 -26.74 4.51 -36.26
C VAL A 648 -26.33 5.78 -36.97
N THR A 649 -27.10 6.82 -36.81
CA THR A 649 -26.93 8.14 -37.43
C THR A 649 -26.76 9.25 -36.41
N ALA A 650 -26.44 10.48 -36.86
CA ALA A 650 -26.44 11.64 -35.98
C ALA A 650 -27.82 11.93 -35.37
N SER A 651 -28.91 11.45 -35.97
CA SER A 651 -30.26 11.58 -35.46
C SER A 651 -30.48 10.76 -34.18
N ASP A 652 -29.96 9.53 -34.16
CA ASP A 652 -30.01 8.64 -33.01
C ASP A 652 -29.16 9.20 -31.86
N ALA A 653 -27.93 9.61 -32.14
CA ALA A 653 -27.07 10.25 -31.17
C ALA A 653 -27.70 11.50 -30.53
N LEU A 654 -28.42 12.30 -31.34
CA LEU A 654 -29.16 13.46 -30.83
C LEU A 654 -30.37 13.05 -29.97
N ALA A 655 -31.03 11.96 -30.33
CA ALA A 655 -32.14 11.41 -29.55
C ALA A 655 -31.64 10.88 -28.20
N ILE A 656 -30.53 10.16 -28.15
CA ILE A 656 -29.85 9.72 -26.91
C ILE A 656 -29.45 10.93 -26.06
N MET A 657 -28.86 11.97 -26.67
CA MET A 657 -28.52 13.21 -25.96
C MET A 657 -29.74 13.85 -25.28
N ARG A 658 -30.90 13.83 -25.94
CA ARG A 658 -32.13 14.34 -25.37
C ARG A 658 -32.67 13.49 -24.23
N MET A 659 -32.49 12.16 -24.30
CA MET A 659 -32.81 11.26 -23.20
C MET A 659 -31.95 11.55 -21.99
N ALA A 660 -30.66 11.67 -22.19
CA ALA A 660 -29.68 12.02 -21.15
C ALA A 660 -29.95 13.37 -20.47
N MET A 661 -30.51 14.33 -21.20
CA MET A 661 -30.87 15.66 -20.63
C MET A 661 -32.23 15.69 -19.90
N ASN A 662 -33.06 14.71 -20.08
CA ASN A 662 -34.42 14.65 -19.53
C ASN A 662 -34.59 13.59 -18.41
N GLY A 663 -33.61 12.73 -18.19
CA GLY A 663 -33.53 11.77 -17.09
C GLY A 663 -32.80 12.36 -15.94
#